data_c6faf27baea6e154ccba7e241422a3d6
#
_entry.id   c6faf27baea6e154ccba7e241422a3d6
#
_cell.length_a   1.000
_cell.length_b   1.000
_cell.length_c   1.000
_cell.angle_alpha   90.00
_cell.angle_beta   90.00
_cell.angle_gamma   90.00
#
_symmetry.space_group_name_H-M   'P 1'
#
loop_
_entity.id
_entity.type
_entity.pdbx_description
1 polymer ?
#
loop_
_entity_poly.entity_id
_entity_poly.type
_entity_poly.pdbx_seq_one_letter_code
_entity_poly.pdbx_strand_id
1 'polypeptide(L)'
;MKFFLLILLLAPLKSESYYVAIYGNNNTNDGKSISYPFRTVAHAATVMSAGDTCFIRGGTYHEIVNITDNDGMDGMPLVFTRYNNERVIFDGTVSIDSNWVQHAGNIWKTTIDFDIWQLFVDREEQVMARWPNASFSDSSVFDTENHWAHGTMKQSTPNIYGNGTLIHQVKTNDQGELIDLSAQNFDLDETNKEAIGILNVGSFRTWSRKINSHTGNTFTYDPVPQNEWKTKEHQYFLEGRLEFLDKEGEWFLDTAPTKNVLYYWAPSGQDPNKLNIRGKVQSYAFVVSKSDHVELRNLEFFGTAFYFYKSNRSKVDQCNFYYPSSSKRMLRASGQEPDVSKIKSSSYTSVTNSAFRFTDGSAIETSGGNNVIKNNYFYHIDYTSSDLTGLMVSVLMSGKNNKFQNNTMHRLGASATVVGGDSALFEYNNIYDTGHVQSDGAMIQCMTGAQPGTVIRYNWLHNSKKYGARFDGNGAGNNGLMHHNVMWNLGNSGIMAKGYEHKIFNNTVINGPGNKNDILIMIGQGGNAGSITRNNVANRISGHRSGSYQNYPVPGTYDHNENGYESGRDVSTLFIDVANLDFRPNPDSVLVDAGTVITGITDSYSGSAPDIGAYEYGGDMWSAGIDWNVETKFGSAWIDYVNPAPQIDSIVVANNNTSLQAYFNESVFNSIENQSNLEASDFALSISGGTATLASATPTAITQNGNTYTLSFNLSGTPDG
;
A
#
# COMPACT_ATOMS: atom_id res chain seq x y z
N MET A 1 -58.09 -21.01 -26.50
CA MET A 1 -56.88 -20.98 -25.67
C MET A 1 -56.61 -19.51 -25.35
N LYS A 2 -57.03 -19.03 -24.13
CA LYS A 2 -56.81 -17.64 -23.70
C LYS A 2 -55.43 -17.58 -23.07
N PHE A 3 -54.48 -16.84 -23.70
CA PHE A 3 -53.22 -16.49 -23.08
C PHE A 3 -53.46 -15.40 -22.02
N PHE A 4 -53.23 -15.72 -20.74
CA PHE A 4 -53.10 -14.72 -19.70
C PHE A 4 -51.67 -14.16 -19.74
N LEU A 5 -51.52 -12.92 -20.16
CA LEU A 5 -50.29 -12.16 -20.03
C LEU A 5 -50.19 -11.70 -18.59
N LEU A 6 -49.35 -12.35 -17.78
CA LEU A 6 -49.03 -11.88 -16.42
C LEU A 6 -48.02 -10.72 -16.58
N ILE A 7 -48.52 -9.49 -16.54
CA ILE A 7 -47.68 -8.29 -16.42
C ILE A 7 -47.25 -8.21 -14.96
N LEU A 8 -46.04 -8.64 -14.66
CA LEU A 8 -45.38 -8.35 -13.39
C LEU A 8 -45.07 -6.84 -13.40
N LEU A 9 -45.88 -6.03 -12.71
CA LEU A 9 -45.51 -4.66 -12.37
C LEU A 9 -44.37 -4.72 -11.34
N LEU A 10 -43.12 -4.66 -11.82
CA LEU A 10 -41.99 -4.33 -10.97
C LEU A 10 -42.22 -2.88 -10.47
N ALA A 11 -42.55 -2.74 -9.19
CA ALA A 11 -42.46 -1.44 -8.56
C ALA A 11 -41.04 -0.91 -8.72
N PRO A 12 -40.87 0.38 -9.07
CA PRO A 12 -39.50 0.93 -9.15
C PRO A 12 -38.83 0.76 -7.77
N LEU A 13 -37.67 0.10 -7.76
CA LEU A 13 -36.82 0.03 -6.58
C LEU A 13 -36.49 1.49 -6.20
N LYS A 14 -36.93 1.92 -5.02
CA LYS A 14 -36.66 3.26 -4.51
C LYS A 14 -35.37 3.19 -3.72
N SER A 15 -34.34 3.93 -4.12
CA SER A 15 -33.11 4.08 -3.36
C SER A 15 -33.39 4.91 -2.09
N GLU A 16 -32.90 4.43 -0.98
CA GLU A 16 -32.96 5.12 0.32
C GLU A 16 -31.57 5.67 0.70
N SER A 17 -31.57 6.71 1.53
CA SER A 17 -30.38 7.26 2.14
C SER A 17 -30.38 6.96 3.63
N TYR A 18 -29.31 6.35 4.11
CA TYR A 18 -29.10 6.11 5.53
C TYR A 18 -27.96 6.98 6.04
N TYR A 19 -28.08 7.47 7.26
CA TYR A 19 -27.10 8.29 7.93
C TYR A 19 -26.54 7.56 9.13
N VAL A 20 -25.22 7.59 9.27
CA VAL A 20 -24.49 7.01 10.40
C VAL A 20 -23.66 8.08 11.06
N ALA A 21 -23.69 8.13 12.39
CA ALA A 21 -22.87 9.06 13.17
C ALA A 21 -22.43 8.40 14.49
N ILE A 22 -21.26 8.76 15.00
CA ILE A 22 -20.73 8.24 16.27
C ILE A 22 -21.64 8.52 17.47
N TYR A 23 -22.48 9.56 17.40
CA TYR A 23 -23.51 9.90 18.38
C TYR A 23 -24.88 9.29 18.07
N GLY A 24 -25.01 8.51 17.02
CA GLY A 24 -26.26 7.88 16.61
C GLY A 24 -26.73 6.76 17.55
N ASN A 25 -27.89 6.17 17.24
CA ASN A 25 -28.48 5.10 18.02
C ASN A 25 -29.11 4.04 17.11
N ASN A 26 -28.64 2.79 17.20
CA ASN A 26 -29.15 1.69 16.37
C ASN A 26 -30.54 1.17 16.81
N ASN A 27 -30.96 1.46 18.06
CA ASN A 27 -32.18 0.91 18.62
C ASN A 27 -33.38 1.84 18.48
N THR A 28 -33.13 3.15 18.50
CA THR A 28 -34.20 4.16 18.53
C THR A 28 -34.31 5.00 17.25
N ASN A 29 -33.22 5.04 16.46
CA ASN A 29 -33.19 5.81 15.24
C ASN A 29 -33.46 4.92 14.02
N ASP A 30 -34.05 5.49 12.99
CA ASP A 30 -34.35 4.80 11.73
C ASP A 30 -33.24 4.99 10.66
N GLY A 31 -32.22 5.79 10.98
CA GLY A 31 -31.14 6.13 10.10
C GLY A 31 -31.47 6.97 8.88
N LYS A 32 -32.74 7.39 8.70
CA LYS A 32 -33.24 8.06 7.48
C LYS A 32 -33.05 9.57 7.46
N SER A 33 -32.49 10.13 8.51
CA SER A 33 -32.16 11.56 8.58
C SER A 33 -30.88 11.81 9.40
N ILE A 34 -30.28 12.98 9.18
CA ILE A 34 -29.13 13.45 9.95
C ILE A 34 -29.45 13.58 11.45
N SER A 35 -30.71 13.91 11.77
CA SER A 35 -31.16 14.07 13.16
C SER A 35 -31.40 12.75 13.89
N TYR A 36 -31.57 11.65 13.17
CA TYR A 36 -31.81 10.32 13.72
C TYR A 36 -30.91 9.27 13.07
N PRO A 37 -29.58 9.47 13.11
CA PRO A 37 -28.63 8.57 12.45
C PRO A 37 -28.51 7.25 13.22
N PHE A 38 -28.13 6.20 12.53
CA PHE A 38 -27.60 5.00 13.17
C PHE A 38 -26.24 5.29 13.84
N ARG A 39 -25.88 4.49 14.83
CA ARG A 39 -24.58 4.62 15.48
C ARG A 39 -23.45 3.95 14.67
N THR A 40 -23.74 2.84 13.99
CA THR A 40 -22.73 2.01 13.34
C THR A 40 -23.04 1.79 11.87
N VAL A 41 -22.00 1.76 11.05
CA VAL A 41 -22.07 1.40 9.63
C VAL A 41 -22.47 -0.05 9.45
N ALA A 42 -22.00 -0.92 10.35
CA ALA A 42 -22.39 -2.33 10.38
C ALA A 42 -23.91 -2.51 10.52
N HIS A 43 -24.57 -1.71 11.36
CA HIS A 43 -26.04 -1.74 11.47
C HIS A 43 -26.72 -1.22 10.20
N ALA A 44 -26.26 -0.10 9.63
CA ALA A 44 -26.79 0.41 8.37
C ALA A 44 -26.72 -0.64 7.26
N ALA A 45 -25.60 -1.36 7.16
CA ALA A 45 -25.39 -2.43 6.16
C ALA A 45 -26.45 -3.55 6.27
N THR A 46 -27.01 -3.81 7.45
CA THR A 46 -28.05 -4.85 7.64
C THR A 46 -29.43 -4.48 7.12
N VAL A 47 -29.71 -3.19 6.94
CA VAL A 47 -31.02 -2.69 6.51
C VAL A 47 -31.01 -2.14 5.08
N MET A 48 -29.85 -1.94 4.49
CA MET A 48 -29.66 -1.47 3.12
C MET A 48 -30.05 -2.53 2.10
N SER A 49 -30.52 -2.08 0.96
CA SER A 49 -30.83 -2.87 -0.23
C SER A 49 -30.28 -2.20 -1.50
N ALA A 50 -30.37 -2.86 -2.65
CA ALA A 50 -29.84 -2.36 -3.91
C ALA A 50 -30.26 -0.90 -4.21
N GLY A 51 -29.27 -0.06 -4.47
CA GLY A 51 -29.40 1.37 -4.75
C GLY A 51 -29.27 2.28 -3.53
N ASP A 52 -29.22 1.73 -2.32
CA ASP A 52 -29.15 2.53 -1.10
C ASP A 52 -27.75 3.10 -0.87
N THR A 53 -27.72 4.26 -0.23
CA THR A 53 -26.46 4.93 0.15
C THR A 53 -26.41 5.16 1.66
N CYS A 54 -25.34 4.68 2.28
CA CYS A 54 -24.96 5.00 3.65
C CYS A 54 -24.05 6.24 3.66
N PHE A 55 -24.56 7.36 4.15
CA PHE A 55 -23.81 8.58 4.41
C PHE A 55 -23.25 8.57 5.82
N ILE A 56 -21.93 8.49 5.93
CA ILE A 56 -21.23 8.37 7.19
C ILE A 56 -20.75 9.76 7.60
N ARG A 57 -21.14 10.22 8.79
CA ARG A 57 -20.74 11.50 9.38
C ARG A 57 -19.27 11.42 9.85
N GLY A 58 -18.64 12.56 9.94
CA GLY A 58 -17.27 12.70 10.42
C GLY A 58 -17.04 12.04 11.77
N GLY A 59 -15.91 11.36 11.90
CA GLY A 59 -15.51 10.67 13.12
C GLY A 59 -14.66 9.44 12.86
N THR A 60 -14.21 8.82 13.96
CA THR A 60 -13.43 7.57 13.94
C THR A 60 -14.33 6.40 14.32
N TYR A 61 -14.34 5.37 13.48
CA TYR A 61 -15.18 4.18 13.62
C TYR A 61 -14.31 2.95 13.87
N HIS A 62 -14.53 2.28 15.00
CA HIS A 62 -13.84 1.06 15.42
C HIS A 62 -14.78 -0.13 15.27
N GLU A 63 -15.06 -0.55 14.04
CA GLU A 63 -16.01 -1.61 13.76
C GLU A 63 -15.62 -2.44 12.54
N ILE A 64 -16.18 -3.64 12.45
CA ILE A 64 -16.11 -4.50 11.27
C ILE A 64 -17.47 -4.50 10.59
N VAL A 65 -17.53 -4.01 9.38
CA VAL A 65 -18.73 -4.01 8.55
C VAL A 65 -18.76 -5.29 7.72
N ASN A 66 -19.61 -6.23 8.10
CA ASN A 66 -19.81 -7.47 7.36
C ASN A 66 -21.02 -7.34 6.43
N ILE A 67 -20.80 -7.55 5.12
CA ILE A 67 -21.85 -7.55 4.09
C ILE A 67 -21.83 -8.94 3.45
N THR A 68 -22.89 -9.70 3.65
CA THR A 68 -22.94 -11.09 3.16
C THR A 68 -24.29 -11.38 2.52
N ASP A 69 -24.25 -11.96 1.30
CA ASP A 69 -25.44 -12.32 0.52
C ASP A 69 -26.43 -11.13 0.39
N ASN A 70 -25.89 -9.89 0.25
CA ASN A 70 -26.66 -8.65 0.07
C ASN A 70 -26.10 -7.89 -1.15
N ASP A 71 -26.75 -8.06 -2.28
CA ASP A 71 -26.31 -7.52 -3.56
C ASP A 71 -26.85 -6.11 -3.82
N GLY A 72 -25.99 -5.24 -4.35
CA GLY A 72 -26.46 -4.14 -5.19
C GLY A 72 -26.84 -4.67 -6.59
N MET A 73 -27.14 -3.77 -7.51
CA MET A 73 -27.46 -4.08 -8.91
C MET A 73 -26.71 -3.15 -9.85
N ASP A 74 -26.67 -3.49 -11.12
CA ASP A 74 -26.11 -2.61 -12.14
C ASP A 74 -26.88 -1.28 -12.18
N GLY A 75 -26.15 -0.16 -12.01
CA GLY A 75 -26.72 1.17 -11.85
C GLY A 75 -27.35 1.46 -10.47
N MET A 76 -27.43 0.48 -9.58
CA MET A 76 -27.98 0.60 -8.22
C MET A 76 -27.08 -0.11 -7.19
N PRO A 77 -25.83 0.31 -6.99
CA PRO A 77 -24.93 -0.29 -6.02
C PRO A 77 -25.37 -0.01 -4.58
N LEU A 78 -24.84 -0.80 -3.64
CA LEU A 78 -24.79 -0.46 -2.22
C LEU A 78 -23.60 0.48 -2.00
N VAL A 79 -23.83 1.71 -1.59
CA VAL A 79 -22.80 2.73 -1.47
C VAL A 79 -22.54 3.09 -0.01
N PHE A 80 -21.25 3.04 0.41
CA PHE A 80 -20.80 3.53 1.70
C PHE A 80 -19.85 4.71 1.45
N THR A 81 -20.22 5.90 1.90
CA THR A 81 -19.47 7.12 1.62
C THR A 81 -19.56 8.13 2.75
N ARG A 82 -18.58 9.02 2.84
CA ARG A 82 -18.67 10.14 3.77
C ARG A 82 -19.83 11.08 3.41
N TYR A 83 -20.40 11.67 4.43
CA TYR A 83 -21.37 12.77 4.26
C TYR A 83 -20.63 14.07 3.91
N ASN A 84 -20.97 14.70 2.81
CA ASN A 84 -20.32 15.90 2.30
C ASN A 84 -18.78 15.71 2.21
N ASN A 85 -18.02 16.60 2.85
CA ASN A 85 -16.55 16.53 2.94
C ASN A 85 -16.07 16.19 4.34
N GLU A 86 -16.93 15.63 5.20
CA GLU A 86 -16.57 15.24 6.54
C GLU A 86 -15.53 14.11 6.51
N ARG A 87 -14.59 14.14 7.41
CA ARG A 87 -13.53 13.12 7.48
C ARG A 87 -14.05 11.89 8.23
N VAL A 88 -14.01 10.74 7.56
CA VAL A 88 -14.47 9.45 8.11
C VAL A 88 -13.30 8.50 8.13
N ILE A 89 -12.95 8.01 9.31
CA ILE A 89 -11.83 7.11 9.54
C ILE A 89 -12.32 5.78 10.09
N PHE A 90 -12.01 4.69 9.39
CA PHE A 90 -12.09 3.35 9.97
C PHE A 90 -10.75 3.01 10.59
N ASP A 91 -10.71 2.85 11.90
CA ASP A 91 -9.49 2.63 12.66
C ASP A 91 -9.46 1.21 13.24
N GLY A 92 -8.50 0.40 12.78
CA GLY A 92 -8.29 -0.97 13.23
C GLY A 92 -7.44 -1.11 14.48
N THR A 93 -7.20 0.01 15.17
CA THR A 93 -6.39 0.03 16.39
C THR A 93 -7.25 0.31 17.63
N VAL A 94 -6.72 0.00 18.79
CA VAL A 94 -7.28 0.37 20.09
C VAL A 94 -6.25 1.19 20.87
N SER A 95 -6.74 2.11 21.70
CA SER A 95 -5.88 2.87 22.61
C SER A 95 -5.28 1.97 23.69
N ILE A 96 -4.05 2.30 24.08
CA ILE A 96 -3.35 1.61 25.17
C ILE A 96 -3.21 2.60 26.33
N ASP A 97 -4.34 2.92 26.96
CA ASP A 97 -4.46 3.87 28.10
C ASP A 97 -4.12 3.21 29.45
N SER A 98 -3.31 2.17 29.43
CA SER A 98 -2.88 1.43 30.62
C SER A 98 -1.77 2.20 31.34
N ASN A 99 -1.69 2.03 32.67
CA ASN A 99 -0.62 2.62 33.46
C ASN A 99 0.77 2.10 33.06
N TRP A 100 1.50 2.88 32.34
CA TRP A 100 2.89 2.60 31.97
C TRP A 100 3.79 2.84 33.19
N VAL A 101 4.63 1.88 33.48
CA VAL A 101 5.64 1.98 34.54
C VAL A 101 7.03 1.78 33.94
N GLN A 102 7.99 2.53 34.45
CA GLN A 102 9.38 2.43 34.02
C GLN A 102 9.92 1.04 34.34
N HIS A 103 10.52 0.38 33.35
CA HIS A 103 11.13 -0.94 33.47
C HIS A 103 12.65 -0.84 33.68
N ALA A 104 13.36 -0.20 32.74
CA ALA A 104 14.80 0.02 32.81
C ALA A 104 15.18 1.18 31.87
N GLY A 105 15.92 2.18 32.35
CA GLY A 105 16.29 3.33 31.51
C GLY A 105 15.05 4.01 30.91
N ASN A 106 15.01 4.15 29.60
CA ASN A 106 13.87 4.70 28.86
C ASN A 106 12.86 3.62 28.42
N ILE A 107 13.07 2.36 28.81
CA ILE A 107 12.13 1.29 28.55
C ILE A 107 11.01 1.34 29.57
N TRP A 108 9.79 1.42 29.07
CA TRP A 108 8.56 1.38 29.85
C TRP A 108 7.82 0.08 29.57
N LYS A 109 6.96 -0.32 30.50
CA LYS A 109 6.08 -1.48 30.30
C LYS A 109 4.69 -1.23 30.84
N THR A 110 3.74 -1.92 30.23
CA THR A 110 2.37 -2.00 30.70
C THR A 110 1.79 -3.38 30.44
N THR A 111 0.62 -3.69 30.99
CA THR A 111 -0.07 -4.96 30.80
C THR A 111 -1.35 -4.71 30.03
N ILE A 112 -1.57 -5.49 28.97
CA ILE A 112 -2.79 -5.45 28.15
C ILE A 112 -3.43 -6.85 28.11
N ASP A 113 -4.75 -6.91 27.94
CA ASP A 113 -5.54 -8.16 27.90
C ASP A 113 -5.99 -8.53 26.48
N PHE A 114 -5.40 -7.92 25.47
CA PHE A 114 -5.63 -8.17 24.06
C PHE A 114 -4.31 -8.31 23.30
N ASP A 115 -4.37 -8.90 22.12
CA ASP A 115 -3.25 -9.08 21.22
C ASP A 115 -3.11 -7.88 20.28
N ILE A 116 -1.87 -7.40 20.11
CA ILE A 116 -1.53 -6.40 19.12
C ILE A 116 -0.37 -6.89 18.24
N TRP A 117 -0.33 -6.48 16.98
CA TRP A 117 0.76 -6.86 16.07
C TRP A 117 1.41 -5.70 15.31
N GLN A 118 0.96 -4.47 15.53
CA GLN A 118 1.65 -3.22 15.24
C GLN A 118 1.39 -2.25 16.39
N LEU A 119 2.38 -1.43 16.71
CA LEU A 119 2.29 -0.36 17.70
C LEU A 119 2.42 0.99 17.00
N PHE A 120 1.58 1.93 17.40
CA PHE A 120 1.60 3.30 16.91
C PHE A 120 1.73 4.27 18.07
N VAL A 121 2.56 5.29 17.92
CA VAL A 121 2.66 6.44 18.83
C VAL A 121 2.39 7.67 18.00
N ASP A 122 1.40 8.46 18.39
CA ASP A 122 0.93 9.63 17.64
C ASP A 122 0.66 9.32 16.16
N ARG A 123 0.11 8.10 15.91
CA ARG A 123 -0.21 7.51 14.61
C ARG A 123 0.99 7.14 13.72
N GLU A 124 2.19 7.21 14.22
CA GLU A 124 3.39 6.68 13.55
C GLU A 124 3.67 5.25 14.00
N GLU A 125 3.91 4.36 13.04
CA GLU A 125 4.29 2.98 13.34
C GLU A 125 5.65 2.93 14.01
N GLN A 126 5.72 2.18 15.12
CA GLN A 126 6.92 1.90 15.85
C GLN A 126 7.53 0.56 15.40
N VAL A 127 8.85 0.48 15.35
CA VAL A 127 9.54 -0.72 14.89
C VAL A 127 9.47 -1.80 15.97
N MET A 128 9.13 -3.05 15.60
CA MET A 128 9.33 -4.18 16.50
C MET A 128 10.80 -4.28 16.90
N ALA A 129 11.07 -4.51 18.18
CA ALA A 129 12.42 -4.72 18.69
C ALA A 129 13.18 -5.73 17.82
N ARG A 130 14.28 -5.29 17.20
CA ARG A 130 15.00 -6.05 16.19
C ARG A 130 16.51 -5.88 16.27
N TRP A 131 17.22 -6.88 15.76
CA TRP A 131 18.66 -6.78 15.56
C TRP A 131 19.04 -7.20 14.14
N PRO A 132 19.86 -6.43 13.38
CA PRO A 132 20.32 -5.06 13.67
C PRO A 132 19.19 -4.03 13.65
N ASN A 133 19.44 -2.88 14.28
CA ASN A 133 18.47 -1.80 14.39
C ASN A 133 18.16 -1.14 13.05
N ALA A 134 16.90 -0.72 12.88
CA ALA A 134 16.43 0.07 11.74
C ALA A 134 15.27 0.97 12.18
N SER A 135 14.85 1.91 11.33
CA SER A 135 13.78 2.85 11.63
C SER A 135 12.89 3.09 10.41
N PHE A 136 11.62 3.39 10.65
CA PHE A 136 10.73 3.86 9.60
C PHE A 136 10.99 5.32 9.22
N SER A 137 11.39 6.16 10.18
CA SER A 137 11.57 7.61 9.98
C SER A 137 12.67 7.95 8.97
N ASP A 138 13.75 7.16 8.93
CA ASP A 138 14.86 7.31 7.98
C ASP A 138 14.80 6.30 6.82
N SER A 139 13.76 5.45 6.80
CA SER A 139 13.58 4.34 5.84
C SER A 139 14.68 3.28 5.87
N SER A 140 15.48 3.21 6.92
CA SER A 140 16.54 2.22 7.07
C SER A 140 16.01 0.77 7.15
N VAL A 141 14.73 0.59 7.42
CA VAL A 141 14.06 -0.73 7.32
C VAL A 141 14.21 -1.38 5.93
N PHE A 142 14.42 -0.59 4.86
CA PHE A 142 14.69 -1.06 3.50
C PHE A 142 16.17 -1.25 3.17
N ASP A 143 17.07 -0.77 4.02
CA ASP A 143 18.51 -0.84 3.75
C ASP A 143 19.10 -2.17 4.19
N THR A 144 19.06 -3.14 3.28
CA THR A 144 19.57 -4.48 3.52
C THR A 144 21.10 -4.53 3.60
N GLU A 145 21.81 -3.49 3.16
CA GLU A 145 23.27 -3.45 3.23
C GLU A 145 23.77 -3.01 4.60
N ASN A 146 23.11 -2.05 5.24
CA ASN A 146 23.61 -1.46 6.48
C ASN A 146 22.78 -1.80 7.72
N HIS A 147 21.50 -2.15 7.54
CA HIS A 147 20.54 -2.38 8.63
C HIS A 147 19.99 -3.81 8.66
N TRP A 148 20.60 -4.72 7.90
CA TRP A 148 20.38 -6.16 8.00
C TRP A 148 21.72 -6.85 8.27
N ALA A 149 21.68 -7.95 8.99
CA ALA A 149 22.84 -8.81 9.18
C ALA A 149 23.06 -9.68 7.94
N HIS A 150 24.31 -10.10 7.72
CA HIS A 150 24.71 -10.89 6.56
C HIS A 150 25.07 -12.31 6.96
N GLY A 151 24.66 -13.27 6.14
CA GLY A 151 25.15 -14.63 6.20
C GLY A 151 26.32 -14.85 5.24
N THR A 152 27.07 -15.92 5.45
CA THR A 152 28.20 -16.27 4.57
C THR A 152 27.69 -16.67 3.19
N MET A 153 28.05 -15.88 2.18
CA MET A 153 27.80 -16.21 0.77
C MET A 153 28.87 -17.19 0.27
N LYS A 154 28.65 -18.47 0.42
CA LYS A 154 29.53 -19.47 -0.20
C LYS A 154 28.83 -20.16 -1.35
N GLN A 155 29.24 -19.85 -2.58
CA GLN A 155 28.87 -20.64 -3.77
C GLN A 155 29.25 -22.13 -3.61
N SER A 156 30.21 -22.44 -2.73
CA SER A 156 30.68 -23.81 -2.44
C SER A 156 29.80 -24.61 -1.48
N THR A 157 28.78 -23.98 -0.87
CA THR A 157 27.78 -24.65 -0.02
C THR A 157 26.37 -24.30 -0.49
N PRO A 158 26.00 -24.70 -1.72
CA PRO A 158 24.65 -24.46 -2.21
C PRO A 158 23.63 -25.13 -1.27
N ASN A 159 22.51 -24.49 -1.04
CA ASN A 159 21.38 -24.97 -0.24
C ASN A 159 21.53 -25.04 1.28
N ILE A 160 22.64 -24.64 1.88
CA ILE A 160 22.76 -24.66 3.34
C ILE A 160 21.63 -23.83 3.99
N TYR A 161 21.32 -22.68 3.44
CA TYR A 161 20.29 -21.77 3.95
C TYR A 161 18.88 -22.29 3.68
N GLY A 162 18.63 -22.87 2.52
CA GLY A 162 17.36 -23.56 2.23
C GLY A 162 17.13 -24.75 3.15
N ASN A 163 18.19 -25.43 3.59
CA ASN A 163 18.14 -26.53 4.53
C ASN A 163 17.92 -26.13 5.99
N GLY A 164 17.77 -24.82 6.26
CA GLY A 164 17.43 -24.33 7.58
C GLY A 164 18.64 -24.04 8.48
N THR A 165 19.79 -23.71 7.91
CA THR A 165 20.97 -23.28 8.67
C THR A 165 21.52 -21.97 8.13
N LEU A 166 21.77 -20.97 8.98
CA LEU A 166 22.44 -19.73 8.62
C LEU A 166 23.70 -19.56 9.45
N ILE A 167 24.78 -19.20 8.77
CA ILE A 167 26.08 -18.86 9.37
C ILE A 167 26.29 -17.37 9.18
N HIS A 168 26.32 -16.60 10.26
CA HIS A 168 26.54 -15.17 10.25
C HIS A 168 27.93 -14.81 9.74
N GLN A 169 27.98 -13.71 8.99
CA GLN A 169 29.21 -13.06 8.57
C GLN A 169 29.32 -11.69 9.21
N VAL A 170 30.41 -11.48 9.95
CA VAL A 170 30.71 -10.18 10.54
C VAL A 170 30.87 -9.13 9.45
N LYS A 171 30.22 -7.98 9.63
CA LYS A 171 30.27 -6.86 8.70
C LYS A 171 30.32 -5.55 9.49
N THR A 172 31.01 -4.57 8.96
CA THR A 172 30.91 -3.17 9.40
C THR A 172 30.00 -2.42 8.44
N ASN A 173 29.00 -1.72 8.96
CA ASN A 173 28.11 -0.87 8.16
C ASN A 173 28.82 0.44 7.76
N ASP A 174 28.16 1.28 6.96
CA ASP A 174 28.71 2.55 6.49
C ASP A 174 28.80 3.64 7.58
N GLN A 175 28.14 3.44 8.73
CA GLN A 175 28.30 4.24 9.94
C GLN A 175 29.51 3.82 10.80
N GLY A 176 30.19 2.72 10.43
CA GLY A 176 31.32 2.18 11.18
C GLY A 176 30.93 1.24 12.32
N GLU A 177 29.67 0.86 12.45
CA GLU A 177 29.18 -0.07 13.48
C GLU A 177 29.42 -1.52 13.07
N LEU A 178 29.86 -2.34 14.04
CA LEU A 178 30.13 -3.76 13.83
C LEU A 178 28.85 -4.56 14.02
N ILE A 179 28.37 -5.19 12.95
CA ILE A 179 27.29 -6.16 12.97
C ILE A 179 27.91 -7.55 13.15
N ASP A 180 27.89 -8.05 14.39
CA ASP A 180 28.49 -9.34 14.77
C ASP A 180 27.56 -10.09 15.74
N LEU A 181 26.90 -11.14 15.24
CA LEU A 181 26.02 -11.97 16.05
C LEU A 181 26.75 -12.68 17.19
N SER A 182 28.01 -13.11 16.96
CA SER A 182 28.79 -13.84 17.96
C SER A 182 29.22 -12.97 19.13
N ALA A 183 29.26 -11.65 18.95
CA ALA A 183 29.54 -10.69 20.01
C ALA A 183 28.29 -10.34 20.85
N GLN A 184 27.10 -10.73 20.41
CA GLN A 184 25.86 -10.56 21.15
C GLN A 184 25.68 -11.72 22.12
N ASN A 185 25.18 -11.43 23.30
CA ASN A 185 24.85 -12.47 24.29
C ASN A 185 23.38 -12.89 24.18
N PHE A 186 22.92 -13.11 22.95
CA PHE A 186 21.54 -13.51 22.69
C PHE A 186 21.29 -14.99 22.95
N ASP A 187 20.16 -15.31 23.55
CA ASP A 187 19.61 -16.66 23.66
C ASP A 187 18.46 -16.82 22.65
N LEU A 188 18.78 -17.08 21.39
CA LEU A 188 17.83 -17.05 20.28
C LEU A 188 16.84 -18.21 20.29
N ASP A 189 17.18 -19.31 20.96
CA ASP A 189 16.40 -20.54 21.01
C ASP A 189 15.85 -20.88 22.42
N GLU A 190 15.76 -19.87 23.30
CA GLU A 190 15.14 -20.04 24.63
C GLU A 190 13.73 -20.62 24.50
N THR A 191 13.48 -21.69 25.21
CA THR A 191 12.20 -22.43 25.16
C THR A 191 10.99 -21.50 25.37
N ASN A 192 10.03 -21.55 24.44
CA ASN A 192 8.81 -20.73 24.37
C ASN A 192 9.03 -19.22 24.16
N LYS A 193 10.24 -18.80 23.86
CA LYS A 193 10.60 -17.40 23.59
C LYS A 193 11.57 -17.27 22.43
N GLU A 194 11.47 -18.12 21.46
CA GLU A 194 12.40 -18.17 20.35
C GLU A 194 12.33 -16.91 19.50
N ALA A 195 13.49 -16.44 19.07
CA ALA A 195 13.60 -15.35 18.11
C ALA A 195 12.96 -15.74 16.77
N ILE A 196 12.55 -14.74 16.00
CA ILE A 196 12.07 -14.89 14.63
C ILE A 196 13.13 -14.28 13.69
N GLY A 197 13.65 -15.08 12.78
CA GLY A 197 14.52 -14.61 11.70
C GLY A 197 13.71 -14.20 10.48
N ILE A 198 13.90 -12.99 10.00
CA ILE A 198 13.46 -12.54 8.68
C ILE A 198 14.59 -12.80 7.70
N LEU A 199 14.39 -13.77 6.82
CA LEU A 199 15.44 -14.45 6.08
C LEU A 199 15.32 -14.16 4.58
N ASN A 200 16.12 -13.22 4.08
CA ASN A 200 16.29 -12.98 2.64
C ASN A 200 17.42 -13.90 2.13
N VAL A 201 17.11 -15.18 2.00
CA VAL A 201 18.06 -16.25 1.66
C VAL A 201 17.81 -16.84 0.28
N GLY A 202 17.06 -16.15 -0.55
CA GLY A 202 16.78 -16.51 -1.94
C GLY A 202 16.73 -15.29 -2.84
N SER A 203 16.89 -15.43 -4.14
CA SER A 203 16.97 -14.30 -5.08
C SER A 203 15.74 -13.42 -5.12
N PHE A 204 14.54 -13.96 -4.84
CA PHE A 204 13.27 -13.24 -4.97
C PHE A 204 12.27 -13.60 -3.87
N ARG A 205 12.75 -14.16 -2.75
CA ARG A 205 11.91 -14.58 -1.65
C ARG A 205 12.55 -14.26 -0.32
N THR A 206 11.72 -13.80 0.60
CA THR A 206 12.05 -13.60 2.01
C THR A 206 11.04 -14.36 2.85
N TRP A 207 11.50 -14.96 3.93
CA TRP A 207 10.66 -15.77 4.81
C TRP A 207 10.84 -15.33 6.25
N SER A 208 9.81 -15.45 7.06
CA SER A 208 9.93 -15.42 8.50
C SER A 208 9.94 -16.84 9.06
N ARG A 209 10.88 -17.14 9.94
CA ARG A 209 11.00 -18.45 10.59
C ARG A 209 11.45 -18.29 12.03
N LYS A 210 10.90 -19.15 12.88
CA LYS A 210 11.36 -19.33 14.25
C LYS A 210 12.79 -19.89 14.26
N ILE A 211 13.62 -19.43 15.19
CA ILE A 211 14.95 -19.96 15.41
C ILE A 211 14.83 -21.21 16.27
N ASN A 212 15.36 -22.35 15.79
CA ASN A 212 15.26 -23.65 16.43
C ASN A 212 16.47 -23.97 17.32
N SER A 213 17.65 -23.45 16.97
CA SER A 213 18.86 -23.58 17.77
C SER A 213 19.86 -22.48 17.43
N HIS A 214 20.71 -22.08 18.39
CA HIS A 214 21.73 -21.07 18.23
C HIS A 214 23.03 -21.47 18.91
N THR A 215 24.16 -21.29 18.23
CA THR A 215 25.50 -21.50 18.81
C THR A 215 26.52 -20.57 18.12
N GLY A 216 27.03 -19.59 18.85
CA GLY A 216 28.00 -18.63 18.35
C GLY A 216 27.47 -17.81 17.17
N ASN A 217 28.04 -18.02 16.00
CA ASN A 217 27.64 -17.33 14.77
C ASN A 217 26.64 -18.13 13.90
N THR A 218 26.09 -19.21 14.40
CA THR A 218 25.26 -20.14 13.62
C THR A 218 23.93 -20.37 14.30
N PHE A 219 22.83 -20.27 13.53
CA PHE A 219 21.51 -20.66 13.98
C PHE A 219 20.78 -21.54 12.97
N THR A 220 19.80 -22.30 13.44
CA THR A 220 18.94 -23.14 12.60
C THR A 220 17.50 -22.71 12.64
N TYR A 221 16.76 -23.01 11.59
CA TYR A 221 15.33 -22.73 11.43
C TYR A 221 14.68 -23.77 10.51
N ASP A 222 13.35 -23.82 10.44
CA ASP A 222 12.66 -24.76 9.56
C ASP A 222 12.99 -24.47 8.09
N PRO A 223 13.33 -25.52 7.29
CA PRO A 223 13.72 -25.35 5.90
C PRO A 223 12.75 -24.53 5.08
N VAL A 224 13.27 -23.71 4.16
CA VAL A 224 12.47 -22.89 3.25
C VAL A 224 12.61 -23.40 1.81
N PRO A 225 11.55 -23.31 0.98
CA PRO A 225 11.62 -23.73 -0.42
C PRO A 225 12.60 -22.84 -1.19
N GLN A 226 13.71 -23.41 -1.67
CA GLN A 226 14.74 -22.69 -2.37
C GLN A 226 15.39 -23.54 -3.46
N ASN A 227 15.75 -22.90 -4.57
CA ASN A 227 16.53 -23.50 -5.63
C ASN A 227 18.01 -23.12 -5.49
N GLU A 228 18.92 -24.06 -5.77
CA GLU A 228 20.36 -23.90 -5.62
C GLU A 228 20.95 -22.62 -6.25
N TRP A 229 20.48 -22.27 -7.44
CA TRP A 229 20.97 -21.10 -8.19
C TRP A 229 20.43 -19.75 -7.70
N LYS A 230 19.63 -19.73 -6.65
CA LYS A 230 19.05 -18.51 -6.07
C LYS A 230 19.66 -18.07 -4.76
N THR A 231 20.79 -18.62 -4.41
CA THR A 231 21.56 -18.27 -3.20
C THR A 231 22.48 -17.07 -3.44
N LYS A 232 21.95 -15.94 -3.86
CA LYS A 232 22.79 -14.77 -4.18
C LYS A 232 23.05 -13.87 -2.99
N GLU A 233 22.08 -13.71 -2.15
CA GLU A 233 22.14 -12.80 -1.01
C GLU A 233 21.65 -13.55 0.21
N HIS A 234 22.33 -13.36 1.32
CA HIS A 234 21.99 -14.01 2.58
C HIS A 234 21.94 -12.92 3.64
N GLN A 235 20.89 -12.12 3.55
CA GLN A 235 20.65 -11.03 4.48
C GLN A 235 19.52 -11.44 5.41
N TYR A 236 19.60 -11.00 6.67
CA TYR A 236 18.58 -11.31 7.65
C TYR A 236 18.55 -10.27 8.74
N PHE A 237 17.47 -10.24 9.49
CA PHE A 237 17.41 -9.61 10.81
C PHE A 237 16.58 -10.48 11.76
N LEU A 238 16.70 -10.22 13.06
CA LEU A 238 16.05 -10.96 14.11
C LEU A 238 15.01 -10.08 14.79
N GLU A 239 13.86 -10.64 15.15
CA GLU A 239 12.75 -10.01 15.89
C GLU A 239 12.27 -10.91 17.02
N GLY A 240 11.33 -10.40 17.83
CA GLY A 240 10.53 -11.21 18.75
C GLY A 240 11.19 -11.54 20.07
N ARG A 241 12.18 -10.74 20.51
CA ARG A 241 12.86 -10.89 21.80
C ARG A 241 12.95 -9.56 22.53
N LEU A 242 12.81 -9.59 23.86
CA LEU A 242 12.98 -8.41 24.68
C LEU A 242 14.43 -7.87 24.63
N GLU A 243 15.41 -8.75 24.46
CA GLU A 243 16.83 -8.40 24.40
C GLU A 243 17.23 -7.61 23.15
N PHE A 244 16.34 -7.53 22.13
CA PHE A 244 16.52 -6.67 20.97
C PHE A 244 15.95 -5.27 21.17
N LEU A 245 15.29 -5.01 22.30
CA LEU A 245 14.75 -3.69 22.65
C LEU A 245 15.86 -2.81 23.17
N ASP A 246 16.69 -2.27 22.29
CA ASP A 246 17.90 -1.52 22.64
C ASP A 246 18.00 -0.13 21.98
N LYS A 247 16.92 0.29 21.25
CA LYS A 247 16.84 1.58 20.56
C LYS A 247 15.50 2.27 20.78
N GLU A 248 15.54 3.61 20.80
CA GLU A 248 14.37 4.46 20.86
C GLU A 248 13.40 4.18 19.70
N GLY A 249 12.10 4.14 20.02
CA GLY A 249 11.03 3.84 19.06
C GLY A 249 10.80 2.34 18.83
N GLU A 250 11.51 1.47 19.53
CA GLU A 250 11.27 0.03 19.45
C GLU A 250 10.27 -0.45 20.52
N TRP A 251 9.57 -1.52 20.18
CA TRP A 251 8.60 -2.16 21.07
C TRP A 251 8.65 -3.69 21.00
N PHE A 252 8.21 -4.33 22.09
CA PHE A 252 8.13 -5.78 22.20
C PHE A 252 6.89 -6.19 22.99
N LEU A 253 6.19 -7.22 22.52
CA LEU A 253 5.06 -7.83 23.22
C LEU A 253 5.45 -9.22 23.74
N ASP A 254 5.52 -9.36 25.07
CA ASP A 254 5.67 -10.66 25.72
C ASP A 254 4.29 -11.27 25.95
N THR A 255 3.96 -12.26 25.09
CA THR A 255 2.67 -12.95 25.17
C THR A 255 2.70 -14.01 26.28
N ALA A 256 1.85 -13.86 27.28
CA ALA A 256 1.71 -14.79 28.38
C ALA A 256 0.30 -15.38 28.42
N PRO A 257 0.11 -16.58 29.05
CA PRO A 257 -1.20 -17.26 29.06
C PRO A 257 -2.35 -16.47 29.68
N THR A 258 -2.05 -15.48 30.50
CA THR A 258 -3.08 -14.72 31.25
C THR A 258 -3.16 -13.25 30.87
N LYS A 259 -2.04 -12.60 30.56
CA LYS A 259 -1.96 -11.19 30.15
C LYS A 259 -0.68 -10.94 29.41
N ASN A 260 -0.76 -10.14 28.35
CA ASN A 260 0.38 -9.68 27.60
C ASN A 260 1.11 -8.55 28.33
N VAL A 261 2.43 -8.55 28.30
CA VAL A 261 3.25 -7.45 28.79
C VAL A 261 3.86 -6.73 27.59
N LEU A 262 3.47 -5.49 27.41
CA LEU A 262 3.97 -4.63 26.34
C LEU A 262 5.12 -3.80 26.86
N TYR A 263 6.24 -3.80 26.14
CA TYR A 263 7.42 -2.99 26.40
C TYR A 263 7.60 -2.00 25.26
N TYR A 264 8.00 -0.78 25.59
CA TYR A 264 8.26 0.28 24.63
C TYR A 264 9.44 1.14 25.09
N TRP A 265 10.39 1.41 24.19
CA TRP A 265 11.47 2.37 24.44
C TRP A 265 11.01 3.75 24.02
N ALA A 266 10.52 4.51 24.97
CA ALA A 266 10.03 5.86 24.70
C ALA A 266 11.18 6.82 24.38
N PRO A 267 10.95 7.84 23.54
CA PRO A 267 11.90 8.92 23.31
C PRO A 267 12.39 9.55 24.61
N SER A 268 13.66 10.00 24.63
CA SER A 268 14.28 10.52 25.84
C SER A 268 13.47 11.67 26.46
N GLY A 269 13.12 11.50 27.73
CA GLY A 269 12.34 12.48 28.50
C GLY A 269 10.83 12.44 28.27
N GLN A 270 10.32 11.52 27.45
CA GLN A 270 8.88 11.34 27.24
C GLN A 270 8.31 10.29 28.20
N ASP A 271 7.11 10.57 28.68
CA ASP A 271 6.32 9.66 29.52
C ASP A 271 5.20 9.05 28.66
N PRO A 272 5.22 7.73 28.41
CA PRO A 272 4.20 7.06 27.61
C PRO A 272 2.76 7.28 28.08
N ASN A 273 2.56 7.58 29.36
CA ASN A 273 1.23 7.92 29.89
C ASN A 273 0.66 9.24 29.34
N LYS A 274 1.49 10.01 28.60
CA LYS A 274 1.11 11.29 27.97
C LYS A 274 1.09 11.23 26.46
N LEU A 275 1.39 10.07 25.87
CA LEU A 275 1.43 9.85 24.44
C LEU A 275 0.15 9.13 23.97
N ASN A 276 -0.27 9.38 22.75
CA ASN A 276 -1.33 8.62 22.13
C ASN A 276 -0.75 7.30 21.60
N ILE A 277 -0.78 6.25 22.42
CA ILE A 277 -0.27 4.92 22.06
C ILE A 277 -1.42 4.01 21.70
N ARG A 278 -1.32 3.40 20.53
CA ARG A 278 -2.36 2.54 19.99
C ARG A 278 -1.78 1.23 19.46
N GLY A 279 -2.52 0.13 19.61
CA GLY A 279 -2.15 -1.17 19.06
C GLY A 279 -3.13 -1.64 17.98
N LYS A 280 -2.62 -2.20 16.87
CA LYS A 280 -3.46 -2.81 15.84
C LYS A 280 -4.04 -4.12 16.34
N VAL A 281 -5.38 -4.24 16.26
CA VAL A 281 -6.16 -5.41 16.69
C VAL A 281 -7.09 -5.95 15.60
N GLN A 282 -7.17 -5.28 14.45
CA GLN A 282 -8.13 -5.59 13.40
C GLN A 282 -7.48 -5.59 12.03
N SER A 283 -7.70 -6.64 11.25
CA SER A 283 -7.19 -6.75 9.88
C SER A 283 -8.07 -6.03 8.86
N TYR A 284 -9.40 -6.15 8.98
CA TYR A 284 -10.35 -5.65 8.00
C TYR A 284 -11.48 -4.84 8.65
N ALA A 285 -11.73 -3.63 8.13
CA ALA A 285 -12.90 -2.83 8.48
C ALA A 285 -14.13 -3.21 7.65
N PHE A 286 -13.93 -3.61 6.39
CA PHE A 286 -15.01 -4.12 5.54
C PHE A 286 -14.69 -5.53 5.08
N VAL A 287 -15.64 -6.44 5.34
CA VAL A 287 -15.64 -7.82 4.83
C VAL A 287 -16.90 -8.01 4.00
N VAL A 288 -16.71 -8.05 2.67
CA VAL A 288 -17.80 -8.21 1.71
C VAL A 288 -17.70 -9.61 1.11
N SER A 289 -18.72 -10.43 1.33
CA SER A 289 -18.73 -11.83 0.93
C SER A 289 -19.99 -12.17 0.16
N LYS A 290 -19.84 -12.66 -1.08
CA LYS A 290 -20.96 -13.02 -1.95
C LYS A 290 -21.99 -11.88 -2.08
N SER A 291 -21.49 -10.67 -2.25
CA SER A 291 -22.30 -9.46 -2.38
C SER A 291 -21.73 -8.63 -3.51
N ASP A 292 -22.45 -8.58 -4.62
CA ASP A 292 -22.04 -7.86 -5.82
C ASP A 292 -22.43 -6.38 -5.74
N HIS A 293 -21.75 -5.53 -6.53
CA HIS A 293 -22.03 -4.08 -6.64
C HIS A 293 -21.99 -3.33 -5.29
N VAL A 294 -20.98 -3.60 -4.47
CA VAL A 294 -20.71 -2.86 -3.23
C VAL A 294 -19.63 -1.80 -3.49
N GLU A 295 -19.88 -0.58 -3.08
CA GLU A 295 -18.96 0.52 -3.30
C GLU A 295 -18.52 1.20 -2.01
N LEU A 296 -17.21 1.31 -1.78
CA LEU A 296 -16.58 2.10 -0.73
C LEU A 296 -16.01 3.36 -1.37
N ARG A 297 -16.46 4.54 -0.94
CA ARG A 297 -16.05 5.81 -1.54
C ARG A 297 -15.64 6.85 -0.50
N ASN A 298 -14.56 7.58 -0.76
CA ASN A 298 -14.15 8.74 0.04
C ASN A 298 -13.95 8.43 1.53
N LEU A 299 -13.40 7.26 1.86
CA LEU A 299 -13.18 6.79 3.23
C LEU A 299 -11.69 6.71 3.52
N GLU A 300 -11.33 6.88 4.80
CA GLU A 300 -9.98 6.68 5.28
C GLU A 300 -9.89 5.44 6.17
N PHE A 301 -8.76 4.73 6.08
CA PHE A 301 -8.49 3.50 6.81
C PHE A 301 -7.14 3.63 7.52
N PHE A 302 -7.12 3.39 8.81
CA PHE A 302 -5.91 3.40 9.62
C PHE A 302 -5.71 2.05 10.32
N GLY A 303 -4.58 1.39 10.06
CA GLY A 303 -4.30 0.09 10.66
C GLY A 303 -5.29 -1.03 10.26
N THR A 304 -6.05 -0.85 9.19
CA THR A 304 -7.06 -1.82 8.72
C THR A 304 -7.25 -1.73 7.22
N ALA A 305 -7.86 -2.74 6.63
CA ALA A 305 -8.04 -2.89 5.19
C ALA A 305 -9.47 -3.32 4.82
N PHE A 306 -9.65 -3.79 3.59
CA PHE A 306 -10.88 -4.41 3.11
C PHE A 306 -10.61 -5.82 2.58
N TYR A 307 -11.64 -6.67 2.64
CA TYR A 307 -11.64 -8.01 2.06
C TYR A 307 -12.92 -8.26 1.26
N PHE A 308 -12.78 -8.41 -0.06
CA PHE A 308 -13.87 -8.74 -0.97
C PHE A 308 -13.72 -10.19 -1.43
N TYR A 309 -14.72 -11.01 -1.19
CA TYR A 309 -14.75 -12.42 -1.57
C TYR A 309 -16.00 -12.76 -2.37
N LYS A 310 -15.82 -13.21 -3.62
CA LYS A 310 -16.94 -13.46 -4.56
C LYS A 310 -17.89 -12.26 -4.63
N SER A 311 -17.31 -11.07 -4.75
CA SER A 311 -17.98 -9.77 -4.77
C SER A 311 -17.66 -9.10 -6.11
N ASN A 312 -18.48 -9.37 -7.13
CA ASN A 312 -18.24 -8.86 -8.47
C ASN A 312 -18.73 -7.41 -8.61
N ARG A 313 -18.20 -6.69 -9.61
CA ARG A 313 -18.62 -5.31 -9.96
C ARG A 313 -18.62 -4.35 -8.78
N SER A 314 -17.84 -4.64 -7.76
CA SER A 314 -17.67 -3.79 -6.59
C SER A 314 -16.58 -2.76 -6.83
N LYS A 315 -16.55 -1.71 -6.02
CA LYS A 315 -15.63 -0.59 -6.22
C LYS A 315 -15.06 -0.07 -4.91
N VAL A 316 -13.76 0.26 -4.92
CA VAL A 316 -13.09 1.08 -3.91
C VAL A 316 -12.58 2.33 -4.64
N ASP A 317 -13.06 3.51 -4.26
CA ASP A 317 -12.77 4.75 -4.98
C ASP A 317 -12.48 5.91 -4.03
N GLN A 318 -11.42 6.66 -4.31
CA GLN A 318 -11.04 7.83 -3.52
C GLN A 318 -10.85 7.50 -2.03
N CYS A 319 -10.31 6.32 -1.73
CA CYS A 319 -10.03 5.89 -0.37
C CYS A 319 -8.55 6.04 -0.02
N ASN A 320 -8.28 6.27 1.27
CA ASN A 320 -6.93 6.49 1.77
C ASN A 320 -6.59 5.44 2.82
N PHE A 321 -5.57 4.63 2.57
CA PHE A 321 -5.16 3.53 3.44
C PHE A 321 -3.77 3.80 4.03
N TYR A 322 -3.70 3.87 5.36
CA TYR A 322 -2.47 3.89 6.13
C TYR A 322 -2.32 2.58 6.90
N TYR A 323 -1.17 1.92 6.78
CA TYR A 323 -0.86 0.66 7.46
C TYR A 323 -1.90 -0.45 7.23
N PRO A 324 -2.43 -0.60 5.99
CA PRO A 324 -3.52 -1.56 5.76
C PRO A 324 -3.06 -3.00 5.92
N SER A 325 -1.85 -3.31 5.48
CA SER A 325 -1.31 -4.67 5.42
C SER A 325 -0.23 -4.87 6.47
N SER A 326 -0.27 -6.01 7.15
CA SER A 326 0.72 -6.35 8.16
C SER A 326 0.76 -7.84 8.47
N SER A 327 1.95 -8.32 8.85
CA SER A 327 2.10 -9.66 9.40
C SER A 327 1.76 -9.69 10.89
N LYS A 328 1.55 -10.90 11.41
CA LYS A 328 1.30 -11.15 12.84
C LYS A 328 2.52 -11.80 13.53
N ARG A 329 3.72 -11.52 13.06
CA ARG A 329 4.94 -12.15 13.60
C ARG A 329 5.15 -11.85 15.08
N MET A 330 4.78 -10.67 15.57
CA MET A 330 4.84 -10.34 16.99
C MET A 330 4.01 -11.30 17.84
N LEU A 331 2.95 -11.88 17.30
CA LEU A 331 2.14 -12.91 17.94
C LEU A 331 2.65 -14.34 17.70
N ARG A 332 3.93 -14.50 17.37
CA ARG A 332 4.58 -15.78 17.05
C ARG A 332 4.05 -16.48 15.80
N ALA A 333 3.36 -15.78 14.93
CA ALA A 333 2.79 -16.31 13.69
C ALA A 333 3.80 -16.18 12.51
N SER A 334 4.98 -16.82 12.63
CA SER A 334 5.99 -16.84 11.57
C SER A 334 5.58 -17.79 10.42
N GLY A 335 6.03 -17.50 9.20
CA GLY A 335 5.76 -18.33 8.02
C GLY A 335 4.33 -18.22 7.50
N GLN A 336 3.56 -17.26 7.95
CA GLN A 336 2.19 -16.99 7.49
C GLN A 336 2.15 -15.78 6.58
N GLU A 337 1.25 -15.82 5.58
CA GLU A 337 1.00 -14.67 4.72
C GLU A 337 0.48 -13.48 5.55
N PRO A 338 0.95 -12.25 5.27
CA PRO A 338 0.39 -11.06 5.88
C PRO A 338 -1.08 -10.87 5.55
N ASP A 339 -1.83 -10.25 6.46
CA ASP A 339 -3.16 -9.74 6.12
C ASP A 339 -3.02 -8.50 5.23
N VAL A 340 -3.63 -8.54 4.05
CA VAL A 340 -3.51 -7.52 3.01
C VAL A 340 -4.88 -7.12 2.48
N SER A 341 -4.99 -5.96 1.81
CA SER A 341 -6.22 -5.63 1.07
C SER A 341 -6.45 -6.67 -0.03
N LYS A 342 -7.61 -7.34 -0.02
CA LYS A 342 -7.87 -8.48 -0.90
C LYS A 342 -9.17 -8.36 -1.69
N ILE A 343 -9.08 -8.73 -2.98
CA ILE A 343 -10.22 -8.96 -3.88
C ILE A 343 -10.09 -10.41 -4.36
N LYS A 344 -10.77 -11.34 -3.71
CA LYS A 344 -10.61 -12.77 -3.94
C LYS A 344 -11.79 -13.37 -4.68
N SER A 345 -11.51 -14.09 -5.80
CA SER A 345 -12.53 -14.76 -6.62
C SER A 345 -13.64 -13.78 -7.09
N SER A 346 -13.27 -12.52 -7.37
CA SER A 346 -14.18 -11.45 -7.75
C SER A 346 -13.75 -10.85 -9.08
N SER A 347 -14.70 -10.55 -9.94
CA SER A 347 -14.45 -10.06 -11.29
C SER A 347 -15.14 -8.71 -11.54
N TYR A 348 -14.61 -7.94 -12.49
CA TYR A 348 -15.11 -6.61 -12.84
C TYR A 348 -15.08 -5.62 -11.66
N THR A 349 -14.26 -5.89 -10.65
CA THR A 349 -14.09 -5.02 -9.48
C THR A 349 -13.01 -3.99 -9.77
N SER A 350 -13.16 -2.78 -9.21
CA SER A 350 -12.20 -1.71 -9.45
C SER A 350 -11.69 -1.09 -8.15
N VAL A 351 -10.40 -0.72 -8.16
CA VAL A 351 -9.77 0.12 -7.13
C VAL A 351 -9.22 1.35 -7.83
N THR A 352 -9.76 2.52 -7.52
CA THR A 352 -9.46 3.73 -8.28
C THR A 352 -9.18 4.94 -7.38
N ASN A 353 -8.33 5.85 -7.84
CA ASN A 353 -8.08 7.17 -7.23
C ASN A 353 -7.72 7.11 -5.73
N SER A 354 -7.11 6.03 -5.28
CA SER A 354 -6.87 5.72 -3.86
C SER A 354 -5.38 5.69 -3.54
N ALA A 355 -5.04 5.83 -2.26
CA ALA A 355 -3.67 5.75 -1.77
C ALA A 355 -3.49 4.57 -0.83
N PHE A 356 -2.38 3.83 -0.95
CA PHE A 356 -1.96 2.75 -0.07
C PHE A 356 -0.56 3.06 0.43
N ARG A 357 -0.39 3.18 1.74
CA ARG A 357 0.87 3.62 2.33
C ARG A 357 1.26 2.80 3.54
N PHE A 358 2.56 2.53 3.67
CA PHE A 358 3.20 1.88 4.81
C PHE A 358 2.65 0.48 5.08
N THR A 359 3.20 -0.53 4.41
CA THR A 359 2.76 -1.92 4.60
C THR A 359 3.92 -2.86 4.93
N ASP A 360 3.63 -3.84 5.77
CA ASP A 360 4.42 -5.05 5.92
C ASP A 360 3.67 -6.21 5.26
N GLY A 361 3.72 -6.22 3.95
CA GLY A 361 3.00 -7.14 3.05
C GLY A 361 2.59 -6.44 1.77
N SER A 362 1.98 -7.17 0.83
CA SER A 362 1.45 -6.62 -0.42
C SER A 362 0.44 -5.49 -0.15
N ALA A 363 0.40 -4.49 -1.02
CA ALA A 363 -0.62 -3.44 -0.93
C ALA A 363 -2.01 -3.97 -1.28
N ILE A 364 -2.10 -4.72 -2.40
CA ILE A 364 -3.35 -5.32 -2.88
C ILE A 364 -3.05 -6.68 -3.55
N GLU A 365 -3.89 -7.65 -3.27
CA GLU A 365 -3.97 -8.90 -4.01
C GLU A 365 -5.35 -9.06 -4.65
N THR A 366 -5.36 -9.33 -5.97
CA THR A 366 -6.61 -9.63 -6.68
C THR A 366 -6.60 -11.00 -7.29
N SER A 367 -7.75 -11.69 -7.27
CA SER A 367 -7.99 -12.87 -8.08
C SER A 367 -9.40 -12.83 -8.68
N GLY A 368 -9.48 -13.23 -9.93
CA GLY A 368 -10.66 -13.06 -10.79
C GLY A 368 -10.29 -12.24 -12.01
N GLY A 369 -11.22 -12.12 -12.97
CA GLY A 369 -10.94 -11.47 -14.23
C GLY A 369 -11.55 -10.10 -14.43
N ASN A 370 -11.01 -9.32 -15.37
CA ASN A 370 -11.50 -8.00 -15.75
C ASN A 370 -11.50 -6.96 -14.59
N ASN A 371 -10.64 -7.15 -13.60
CA ASN A 371 -10.47 -6.17 -12.52
C ASN A 371 -9.59 -5.00 -12.98
N VAL A 372 -9.82 -3.84 -12.40
CA VAL A 372 -9.11 -2.60 -12.76
C VAL A 372 -8.51 -1.98 -11.51
N ILE A 373 -7.19 -1.80 -11.51
CA ILE A 373 -6.46 -0.98 -10.53
C ILE A 373 -5.95 0.24 -11.28
N LYS A 374 -6.57 1.41 -11.03
CA LYS A 374 -6.31 2.59 -11.84
C LYS A 374 -6.16 3.86 -11.02
N ASN A 375 -5.15 4.67 -11.38
CA ASN A 375 -4.97 6.01 -10.84
C ASN A 375 -4.77 6.01 -9.32
N ASN A 376 -4.00 5.01 -8.80
CA ASN A 376 -3.72 4.87 -7.38
C ASN A 376 -2.26 5.19 -7.08
N TYR A 377 -2.03 5.63 -5.85
CA TYR A 377 -0.72 5.91 -5.30
C TYR A 377 -0.31 4.81 -4.30
N PHE A 378 0.89 4.26 -4.49
CA PHE A 378 1.48 3.25 -3.61
C PHE A 378 2.84 3.72 -3.10
N TYR A 379 3.00 3.80 -1.79
CA TYR A 379 4.21 4.30 -1.17
C TYR A 379 4.61 3.50 0.05
N HIS A 380 5.90 3.17 0.17
CA HIS A 380 6.46 2.46 1.32
C HIS A 380 5.77 1.10 1.54
N ILE A 381 5.86 0.23 0.52
CA ILE A 381 5.15 -1.04 0.50
C ILE A 381 6.11 -2.19 0.78
N ASP A 382 5.68 -3.11 1.66
CA ASP A 382 6.30 -4.40 1.97
C ASP A 382 7.79 -4.32 2.42
N TYR A 383 8.07 -3.62 3.52
CA TYR A 383 9.43 -3.38 4.00
C TYR A 383 10.20 -4.64 4.43
N THR A 384 9.54 -5.74 4.76
CA THR A 384 10.20 -7.04 4.99
C THR A 384 10.14 -7.95 3.78
N SER A 385 9.15 -7.79 2.93
CA SER A 385 8.83 -8.66 1.79
C SER A 385 8.73 -10.13 2.18
N SER A 386 8.39 -10.45 3.44
CA SER A 386 8.40 -11.81 3.95
C SER A 386 7.05 -12.51 3.76
N ASP A 387 7.13 -13.79 3.39
CA ASP A 387 5.98 -14.71 3.26
C ASP A 387 4.87 -14.20 2.33
N LEU A 388 5.18 -13.32 1.38
CA LEU A 388 4.22 -12.79 0.42
C LEU A 388 3.74 -13.88 -0.54
N THR A 389 2.51 -13.72 -1.04
CA THR A 389 1.88 -14.66 -1.98
C THR A 389 2.60 -14.71 -3.33
N GLY A 390 2.60 -15.87 -3.96
CA GLY A 390 3.08 -16.07 -5.33
C GLY A 390 4.58 -15.83 -5.49
N LEU A 391 4.96 -14.84 -6.27
CA LEU A 391 6.37 -14.44 -6.48
C LEU A 391 6.89 -13.45 -5.44
N MET A 392 6.14 -13.22 -4.38
CA MET A 392 6.42 -12.17 -3.39
C MET A 392 6.45 -10.79 -4.04
N VAL A 393 5.28 -10.22 -4.23
CA VAL A 393 5.05 -9.01 -5.03
C VAL A 393 4.29 -7.95 -4.24
N SER A 394 4.52 -6.69 -4.58
CA SER A 394 3.81 -5.56 -3.95
C SER A 394 2.35 -5.45 -4.38
N VAL A 395 2.04 -5.77 -5.65
CA VAL A 395 0.68 -5.86 -6.19
C VAL A 395 0.52 -7.12 -7.05
N LEU A 396 -0.35 -8.03 -6.63
CA LEU A 396 -0.64 -9.26 -7.33
C LEU A 396 -2.01 -9.18 -8.02
N MET A 397 -2.04 -9.37 -9.34
CA MET A 397 -3.25 -9.37 -10.15
C MET A 397 -3.46 -10.72 -10.83
N SER A 398 -3.83 -11.74 -10.06
CA SER A 398 -4.12 -13.06 -10.61
C SER A 398 -5.45 -13.06 -11.39
N GLY A 399 -5.53 -13.88 -12.44
CA GLY A 399 -6.71 -14.00 -13.29
C GLY A 399 -6.52 -13.35 -14.66
N LYS A 400 -7.61 -13.21 -15.41
CA LYS A 400 -7.54 -12.88 -16.84
C LYS A 400 -8.05 -11.47 -17.14
N ASN A 401 -7.43 -10.80 -18.12
CA ASN A 401 -7.83 -9.48 -18.63
C ASN A 401 -7.84 -8.37 -17.58
N ASN A 402 -7.04 -8.48 -16.54
CA ASN A 402 -6.91 -7.44 -15.51
C ASN A 402 -6.14 -6.24 -16.05
N LYS A 403 -6.43 -5.04 -15.53
CA LYS A 403 -5.81 -3.79 -15.99
C LYS A 403 -5.16 -3.05 -14.83
N PHE A 404 -3.90 -2.66 -15.02
CA PHE A 404 -3.14 -1.82 -14.11
C PHE A 404 -2.73 -0.55 -14.84
N GLN A 405 -3.38 0.58 -14.51
CA GLN A 405 -3.36 1.77 -15.36
C GLN A 405 -3.13 3.05 -14.54
N ASN A 406 -2.29 3.98 -15.03
CA ASN A 406 -2.09 5.30 -14.44
C ASN A 406 -1.70 5.28 -12.94
N ASN A 407 -1.06 4.22 -12.44
CA ASN A 407 -0.68 4.16 -11.04
C ASN A 407 0.74 4.74 -10.85
N THR A 408 0.97 5.38 -9.71
CA THR A 408 2.32 5.77 -9.25
C THR A 408 2.73 4.88 -8.09
N MET A 409 3.92 4.27 -8.18
CA MET A 409 4.45 3.37 -7.17
C MET A 409 5.91 3.68 -6.87
N HIS A 410 6.26 3.84 -5.59
CA HIS A 410 7.67 3.97 -5.20
C HIS A 410 7.94 3.59 -3.74
N ARG A 411 9.21 3.37 -3.41
CA ARG A 411 9.70 2.86 -2.14
C ARG A 411 9.12 1.48 -1.81
N LEU A 412 9.57 0.46 -2.56
CA LEU A 412 8.97 -0.88 -2.53
C LEU A 412 10.04 -1.95 -2.29
N GLY A 413 9.76 -2.89 -1.38
CA GLY A 413 10.73 -3.92 -0.98
C GLY A 413 10.76 -5.14 -1.88
N ALA A 414 9.62 -5.58 -2.38
CA ALA A 414 9.51 -6.87 -3.07
C ALA A 414 10.30 -6.98 -4.37
N SER A 415 10.55 -8.20 -4.75
CA SER A 415 11.29 -8.63 -5.94
C SER A 415 10.62 -8.16 -7.23
N ALA A 416 9.36 -8.53 -7.43
CA ALA A 416 8.54 -8.03 -8.51
C ALA A 416 7.54 -7.01 -7.97
N THR A 417 7.45 -5.84 -8.61
CA THR A 417 6.56 -4.80 -8.11
C THR A 417 5.12 -5.12 -8.44
N VAL A 418 4.82 -5.38 -9.71
CA VAL A 418 3.48 -5.79 -10.17
C VAL A 418 3.60 -7.08 -10.98
N VAL A 419 2.76 -8.06 -10.66
CA VAL A 419 2.63 -9.31 -11.43
C VAL A 419 1.20 -9.45 -11.93
N GLY A 420 1.03 -9.62 -13.24
CA GLY A 420 -0.26 -9.86 -13.88
C GLY A 420 -0.51 -11.33 -14.18
N GLY A 421 -1.80 -11.67 -14.23
CA GLY A 421 -2.29 -12.93 -14.82
C GLY A 421 -2.44 -12.84 -16.34
N ASP A 422 -3.28 -13.73 -16.92
CA ASP A 422 -3.40 -13.89 -18.37
C ASP A 422 -3.94 -12.64 -19.06
N SER A 423 -3.34 -12.27 -20.19
CA SER A 423 -3.78 -11.16 -21.05
C SER A 423 -3.96 -9.83 -20.29
N ALA A 424 -3.08 -9.54 -19.35
CA ALA A 424 -3.13 -8.31 -18.55
C ALA A 424 -2.72 -7.07 -19.38
N LEU A 425 -3.24 -5.91 -19.01
CA LEU A 425 -2.85 -4.62 -19.56
C LEU A 425 -2.16 -3.77 -18.49
N PHE A 426 -0.92 -3.33 -18.78
CA PHE A 426 -0.16 -2.39 -17.96
C PHE A 426 0.11 -1.14 -18.79
N GLU A 427 -0.52 -0.02 -18.45
CA GLU A 427 -0.33 1.21 -19.22
C GLU A 427 -0.34 2.48 -18.36
N TYR A 428 0.46 3.45 -18.79
CA TYR A 428 0.59 4.75 -18.17
C TYR A 428 0.96 4.71 -16.68
N ASN A 429 1.70 3.69 -16.23
CA ASN A 429 2.15 3.63 -14.85
C ASN A 429 3.52 4.28 -14.70
N ASN A 430 3.71 5.01 -13.59
CA ASN A 430 4.99 5.57 -13.17
C ASN A 430 5.51 4.76 -11.96
N ILE A 431 6.52 3.91 -12.19
CA ILE A 431 7.06 3.00 -11.17
C ILE A 431 8.56 3.26 -11.01
N TYR A 432 8.99 3.55 -9.79
CA TYR A 432 10.39 3.85 -9.49
C TYR A 432 10.76 3.49 -8.05
N ASP A 433 12.06 3.55 -7.71
CA ASP A 433 12.58 3.31 -6.37
C ASP A 433 12.07 1.98 -5.79
N THR A 434 12.35 0.86 -6.49
CA THR A 434 11.77 -0.45 -6.17
C THR A 434 12.82 -1.53 -5.95
N GLY A 435 12.41 -2.63 -5.30
CA GLY A 435 13.22 -3.82 -5.11
C GLY A 435 14.32 -3.64 -4.08
N HIS A 436 14.02 -2.93 -3.00
CA HIS A 436 15.00 -2.64 -1.95
C HIS A 436 15.45 -3.88 -1.19
N VAL A 437 14.53 -4.82 -0.94
CA VAL A 437 14.80 -5.98 -0.08
C VAL A 437 15.28 -7.18 -0.88
N GLN A 438 14.63 -7.50 -1.99
CA GLN A 438 14.91 -8.73 -2.74
C GLN A 438 15.71 -8.47 -4.03
N SER A 439 16.59 -9.38 -4.41
CA SER A 439 17.60 -9.15 -5.47
C SER A 439 17.15 -9.41 -6.90
N ASP A 440 16.20 -10.31 -7.15
CA ASP A 440 15.71 -10.66 -8.50
C ASP A 440 14.35 -10.01 -8.76
N GLY A 441 13.88 -9.98 -10.01
CA GLY A 441 12.57 -9.50 -10.39
C GLY A 441 12.59 -8.27 -11.30
N ALA A 442 11.39 -7.80 -11.63
CA ALA A 442 11.16 -6.63 -12.49
C ALA A 442 10.02 -5.77 -11.92
N MET A 443 9.98 -4.50 -12.30
CA MET A 443 8.87 -3.62 -11.93
C MET A 443 7.54 -4.14 -12.46
N ILE A 444 7.50 -4.55 -13.73
CA ILE A 444 6.34 -5.25 -14.31
C ILE A 444 6.81 -6.63 -14.77
N GLN A 445 6.25 -7.69 -14.20
CA GLN A 445 6.66 -9.05 -14.50
C GLN A 445 5.49 -9.92 -14.96
N CYS A 446 5.67 -10.62 -16.08
CA CYS A 446 4.71 -11.58 -16.61
C CYS A 446 5.38 -12.94 -16.76
N MET A 447 4.82 -13.93 -16.10
CA MET A 447 5.33 -15.32 -16.16
C MET A 447 4.85 -16.03 -17.41
N THR A 448 5.48 -17.14 -17.76
CA THR A 448 5.28 -17.91 -19.01
C THR A 448 3.83 -18.04 -19.45
N GLY A 449 2.93 -18.49 -18.57
CA GLY A 449 1.51 -18.71 -18.92
C GLY A 449 0.69 -17.43 -19.08
N ALA A 450 1.16 -16.33 -18.52
CA ALA A 450 0.44 -15.05 -18.54
C ALA A 450 0.80 -14.14 -19.73
N GLN A 451 1.82 -14.49 -20.51
CA GLN A 451 2.33 -13.63 -21.60
C GLN A 451 1.43 -13.50 -22.82
N PRO A 452 0.72 -14.55 -23.29
CA PRO A 452 -0.15 -14.42 -24.44
C PRO A 452 -1.22 -13.36 -24.26
N GLY A 453 -1.23 -12.35 -25.16
CA GLY A 453 -2.19 -11.24 -25.12
C GLY A 453 -1.90 -10.17 -24.05
N THR A 454 -0.84 -10.34 -23.26
CA THR A 454 -0.39 -9.28 -22.33
C THR A 454 0.20 -8.10 -23.07
N VAL A 455 -0.19 -6.90 -22.67
CA VAL A 455 0.30 -5.63 -23.23
C VAL A 455 0.92 -4.77 -22.13
N ILE A 456 2.16 -4.33 -22.34
CA ILE A 456 2.88 -3.39 -21.48
C ILE A 456 3.22 -2.16 -22.31
N ARG A 457 2.58 -1.00 -22.05
CA ARG A 457 2.73 0.17 -22.91
C ARG A 457 2.62 1.50 -22.15
N TYR A 458 3.28 2.53 -22.68
CA TYR A 458 3.23 3.90 -22.17
C TYR A 458 3.58 4.02 -20.68
N ASN A 459 4.46 3.16 -20.16
CA ASN A 459 4.89 3.21 -18.77
C ASN A 459 6.22 3.96 -18.64
N TRP A 460 6.40 4.67 -17.53
CA TRP A 460 7.67 5.17 -17.06
C TRP A 460 8.20 4.23 -15.96
N LEU A 461 9.34 3.57 -16.21
CA LEU A 461 9.96 2.62 -15.29
C LEU A 461 11.40 3.06 -15.04
N HIS A 462 11.71 3.54 -13.83
CA HIS A 462 13.00 4.20 -13.62
C HIS A 462 13.54 4.14 -12.19
N ASN A 463 14.79 4.56 -12.01
CA ASN A 463 15.46 4.71 -10.71
C ASN A 463 15.31 3.47 -9.82
N SER A 464 15.73 2.30 -10.31
CA SER A 464 15.62 1.05 -9.57
C SER A 464 16.81 0.13 -9.80
N LYS A 465 17.10 -0.73 -8.84
CA LYS A 465 18.10 -1.80 -8.99
C LYS A 465 17.60 -2.96 -9.88
N LYS A 466 16.31 -2.97 -10.27
CA LYS A 466 15.62 -4.08 -10.94
C LYS A 466 15.57 -3.91 -12.46
N TYR A 467 14.98 -4.95 -13.12
CA TYR A 467 14.54 -4.83 -14.50
C TYR A 467 13.31 -3.92 -14.58
N GLY A 468 13.13 -3.23 -15.69
CA GLY A 468 11.91 -2.48 -15.96
C GLY A 468 10.72 -3.42 -16.22
N ALA A 469 10.61 -3.94 -17.45
CA ALA A 469 9.56 -4.90 -17.83
C ALA A 469 10.14 -6.24 -18.26
N ARG A 470 9.48 -7.35 -17.88
CA ARG A 470 10.04 -8.68 -18.09
C ARG A 470 8.99 -9.70 -18.49
N PHE A 471 9.19 -10.33 -19.63
CA PHE A 471 8.58 -11.61 -19.97
C PHE A 471 9.49 -12.73 -19.49
N ASP A 472 9.09 -13.44 -18.44
CA ASP A 472 9.94 -14.40 -17.72
C ASP A 472 9.34 -15.80 -17.64
N GLY A 473 10.15 -16.77 -17.23
CA GLY A 473 9.78 -18.16 -16.99
C GLY A 473 10.85 -19.13 -17.45
N ASN A 474 10.75 -20.38 -17.01
CA ASN A 474 11.65 -21.48 -17.35
C ASN A 474 11.17 -22.22 -18.62
N GLY A 475 10.66 -21.54 -19.58
CA GLY A 475 10.10 -22.13 -20.78
C GLY A 475 9.74 -21.05 -21.76
N ALA A 476 9.08 -21.47 -22.80
CA ALA A 476 8.71 -20.59 -23.87
C ALA A 476 7.36 -19.92 -23.61
N GLY A 477 7.34 -18.81 -22.90
CA GLY A 477 6.23 -17.86 -23.00
C GLY A 477 6.20 -17.25 -24.40
N ASN A 478 5.06 -16.72 -24.81
CA ASN A 478 4.94 -16.20 -26.17
C ASN A 478 3.89 -15.10 -26.32
N ASN A 479 3.90 -14.46 -27.49
CA ASN A 479 2.86 -13.51 -27.92
C ASN A 479 2.59 -12.35 -26.92
N GLY A 480 3.59 -11.94 -26.15
CA GLY A 480 3.52 -10.73 -25.35
C GLY A 480 3.91 -9.50 -26.17
N LEU A 481 3.33 -8.34 -25.85
CA LEU A 481 3.55 -7.09 -26.53
C LEU A 481 4.06 -6.02 -25.56
N MET A 482 5.22 -5.40 -25.86
CA MET A 482 5.73 -4.22 -25.15
C MET A 482 5.96 -3.07 -26.14
N HIS A 483 5.31 -1.92 -25.90
CA HIS A 483 5.53 -0.77 -26.80
C HIS A 483 5.36 0.58 -26.11
N HIS A 484 6.05 1.60 -26.63
CA HIS A 484 5.99 2.99 -26.17
C HIS A 484 6.25 3.12 -24.66
N ASN A 485 7.15 2.30 -24.09
CA ASN A 485 7.59 2.48 -22.70
C ASN A 485 8.88 3.31 -22.68
N VAL A 486 9.04 4.13 -21.64
CA VAL A 486 10.28 4.85 -21.36
C VAL A 486 10.90 4.33 -20.08
N MET A 487 12.17 3.94 -20.15
CA MET A 487 12.88 3.32 -19.04
C MET A 487 14.27 3.95 -18.90
N TRP A 488 14.63 4.36 -17.67
CA TRP A 488 15.95 4.97 -17.43
C TRP A 488 16.46 4.72 -16.02
N ASN A 489 17.78 4.82 -15.87
CA ASN A 489 18.49 4.67 -14.60
C ASN A 489 18.11 3.37 -13.86
N LEU A 490 18.25 2.23 -14.55
CA LEU A 490 17.96 0.91 -14.02
C LEU A 490 19.27 0.13 -13.73
N GLY A 491 19.27 -0.63 -12.65
CA GLY A 491 20.36 -1.50 -12.28
C GLY A 491 20.52 -2.72 -13.20
N ASN A 492 19.45 -3.09 -13.90
CA ASN A 492 19.41 -4.16 -14.89
C ASN A 492 18.80 -3.66 -16.22
N SER A 493 18.48 -4.57 -17.15
CA SER A 493 17.86 -4.19 -18.42
C SER A 493 16.50 -3.52 -18.20
N GLY A 494 16.16 -2.54 -19.03
CA GLY A 494 14.82 -1.99 -19.09
C GLY A 494 13.81 -3.04 -19.54
N ILE A 495 14.13 -3.73 -20.64
CA ILE A 495 13.31 -4.82 -21.17
C ILE A 495 14.09 -6.12 -21.15
N MET A 496 13.43 -7.21 -20.68
CA MET A 496 13.92 -8.56 -20.88
C MET A 496 12.81 -9.46 -21.40
N ALA A 497 13.00 -10.03 -22.60
CA ALA A 497 12.08 -10.98 -23.20
C ALA A 497 12.71 -12.37 -23.29
N LYS A 498 12.07 -13.36 -22.67
CA LYS A 498 12.33 -14.78 -22.80
C LYS A 498 11.15 -15.43 -23.52
N GLY A 499 11.39 -16.39 -24.40
CA GLY A 499 10.32 -17.10 -25.08
C GLY A 499 10.39 -16.98 -26.59
N TYR A 500 9.25 -16.75 -27.25
CA TYR A 500 9.14 -16.67 -28.72
C TYR A 500 7.94 -15.83 -29.16
N GLU A 501 7.95 -15.34 -30.40
CA GLU A 501 6.84 -14.57 -31.00
C GLU A 501 6.44 -13.30 -30.22
N HIS A 502 7.36 -12.75 -29.43
CA HIS A 502 7.12 -11.47 -28.74
C HIS A 502 7.24 -10.28 -29.70
N LYS A 503 6.54 -9.22 -29.38
CA LYS A 503 6.53 -7.96 -30.12
C LYS A 503 7.05 -6.83 -29.23
N ILE A 504 8.19 -6.25 -29.59
CA ILE A 504 8.87 -5.22 -28.80
C ILE A 504 9.05 -4.01 -29.71
N PHE A 505 8.21 -2.98 -29.55
CA PHE A 505 8.10 -1.89 -30.50
C PHE A 505 8.20 -0.51 -29.83
N ASN A 506 8.81 0.47 -30.49
CA ASN A 506 8.78 1.88 -30.10
C ASN A 506 9.06 2.10 -28.60
N ASN A 507 10.02 1.38 -27.99
CA ASN A 507 10.43 1.64 -26.61
C ASN A 507 11.69 2.52 -26.60
N THR A 508 11.82 3.37 -25.59
CA THR A 508 13.01 4.17 -25.28
C THR A 508 13.64 3.68 -23.99
N VAL A 509 14.89 3.21 -24.04
CA VAL A 509 15.59 2.70 -22.85
C VAL A 509 16.99 3.34 -22.72
N ILE A 510 17.19 4.11 -21.66
CA ILE A 510 18.40 4.91 -21.43
C ILE A 510 18.96 4.63 -20.04
N ASN A 511 19.88 3.65 -19.90
CA ASN A 511 20.50 3.32 -18.60
C ASN A 511 21.92 3.90 -18.41
N GLY A 512 22.31 4.84 -19.25
CA GLY A 512 23.66 5.43 -19.22
C GLY A 512 24.74 4.52 -19.85
N PRO A 513 25.94 5.05 -20.03
CA PRO A 513 27.04 4.32 -20.66
C PRO A 513 27.49 3.14 -19.80
N GLY A 514 27.74 2.03 -20.43
CA GLY A 514 28.28 0.83 -19.75
C GLY A 514 27.97 -0.49 -20.45
N ASN A 515 28.40 -1.59 -19.82
CA ASN A 515 28.26 -2.95 -20.36
C ASN A 515 26.87 -3.59 -20.10
N LYS A 516 25.84 -2.81 -19.81
CA LYS A 516 24.49 -3.33 -19.55
C LYS A 516 23.69 -3.39 -20.84
N ASN A 517 22.90 -4.46 -20.98
CA ASN A 517 21.94 -4.57 -22.07
C ASN A 517 20.65 -3.86 -21.65
N ASP A 518 20.28 -2.83 -22.35
CA ASP A 518 19.05 -2.06 -22.06
C ASP A 518 17.82 -2.81 -22.54
N ILE A 519 17.88 -3.36 -23.76
CA ILE A 519 16.83 -4.24 -24.28
C ILE A 519 17.48 -5.60 -24.53
N LEU A 520 16.97 -6.63 -23.85
CA LEU A 520 17.49 -7.99 -23.91
C LEU A 520 16.45 -8.94 -24.50
N ILE A 521 16.67 -9.35 -25.75
CA ILE A 521 15.87 -10.35 -26.46
C ILE A 521 16.65 -11.67 -26.40
N MET A 522 16.37 -12.49 -25.38
CA MET A 522 17.24 -13.63 -25.03
C MET A 522 17.24 -14.74 -26.08
N ILE A 523 18.43 -15.12 -26.55
CA ILE A 523 18.64 -16.30 -27.39
C ILE A 523 18.39 -17.60 -26.60
N GLY A 524 18.77 -17.65 -25.31
CA GLY A 524 18.45 -18.76 -24.43
C GLY A 524 16.97 -18.79 -24.02
N GLN A 525 16.51 -19.96 -23.51
CA GLN A 525 15.16 -20.09 -22.93
C GLN A 525 14.02 -19.73 -23.92
N GLY A 526 13.90 -20.49 -25.01
CA GLY A 526 12.90 -20.29 -26.04
C GLY A 526 13.42 -19.62 -27.32
N GLY A 527 14.60 -19.00 -27.27
CA GLY A 527 15.35 -18.53 -28.44
C GLY A 527 14.77 -17.32 -29.16
N ASN A 528 13.65 -16.79 -28.72
CA ASN A 528 12.92 -15.70 -29.35
C ASN A 528 12.65 -15.89 -30.86
N ALA A 529 12.48 -17.14 -31.30
CA ALA A 529 12.08 -17.43 -32.67
C ALA A 529 10.73 -16.75 -32.96
N GLY A 530 10.63 -16.09 -34.14
CA GLY A 530 9.43 -15.34 -34.52
C GLY A 530 9.16 -14.05 -33.77
N SER A 531 10.02 -13.69 -32.78
CA SER A 531 9.92 -12.36 -32.12
C SER A 531 10.28 -11.23 -33.09
N ILE A 532 9.66 -10.06 -32.89
CA ILE A 532 9.87 -8.86 -33.73
C ILE A 532 10.28 -7.71 -32.82
N THR A 533 11.45 -7.13 -33.09
CA THR A 533 12.01 -5.99 -32.37
C THR A 533 12.20 -4.85 -33.35
N ARG A 534 11.38 -3.78 -33.27
CA ARG A 534 11.34 -2.65 -34.22
C ARG A 534 11.14 -1.31 -33.55
N ASN A 535 11.65 -0.27 -34.17
CA ASN A 535 11.48 1.13 -33.78
C ASN A 535 11.90 1.42 -32.33
N ASN A 536 12.76 0.59 -31.73
CA ASN A 536 13.23 0.84 -30.36
C ASN A 536 14.52 1.65 -30.40
N VAL A 537 14.73 2.48 -29.37
CA VAL A 537 16.01 3.17 -29.14
C VAL A 537 16.57 2.79 -27.77
N ALA A 538 17.82 2.38 -27.75
CA ALA A 538 18.51 2.02 -26.52
C ALA A 538 20.03 2.16 -26.66
N ASN A 539 20.75 2.37 -25.53
CA ASN A 539 22.23 2.32 -25.57
C ASN A 539 22.73 0.95 -26.02
N ARG A 540 21.99 -0.12 -25.68
CA ARG A 540 22.36 -1.46 -26.16
C ARG A 540 21.14 -2.38 -26.27
N ILE A 541 20.94 -2.95 -27.46
CA ILE A 541 19.99 -4.02 -27.75
C ILE A 541 20.80 -5.30 -28.01
N SER A 542 20.49 -6.40 -27.34
CA SER A 542 21.31 -7.62 -27.43
C SER A 542 20.47 -8.90 -27.27
N GLY A 543 20.93 -9.99 -27.86
CA GLY A 543 20.38 -11.33 -27.65
C GLY A 543 20.96 -12.08 -26.45
N HIS A 544 21.95 -11.55 -25.76
CA HIS A 544 22.64 -12.23 -24.66
C HIS A 544 22.74 -11.36 -23.39
N ARG A 545 22.58 -12.00 -22.23
CA ARG A 545 22.56 -11.33 -20.92
C ARG A 545 23.93 -10.78 -20.50
N SER A 546 25.03 -11.44 -20.86
CA SER A 546 26.37 -11.03 -20.43
C SER A 546 26.93 -9.93 -21.32
N GLY A 547 27.43 -8.85 -20.71
CA GLY A 547 28.12 -7.77 -21.41
C GLY A 547 29.43 -8.18 -22.09
N SER A 548 30.01 -9.34 -21.74
CA SER A 548 31.22 -9.87 -22.39
C SER A 548 30.96 -10.43 -23.79
N TYR A 549 29.70 -10.68 -24.16
CA TYR A 549 29.33 -11.16 -25.49
C TYR A 549 28.82 -9.99 -26.34
N GLN A 550 29.74 -9.19 -26.86
CA GLN A 550 29.44 -7.92 -27.54
C GLN A 550 28.76 -8.08 -28.89
N ASN A 551 28.81 -9.23 -29.54
CA ASN A 551 28.37 -9.45 -30.91
C ASN A 551 27.24 -10.49 -31.03
N TYR A 552 26.46 -10.74 -30.00
CA TYR A 552 25.35 -11.65 -30.12
C TYR A 552 24.21 -11.00 -30.93
N PRO A 553 23.83 -11.59 -32.06
CA PRO A 553 22.73 -11.06 -32.86
C PRO A 553 21.43 -11.09 -32.05
N VAL A 554 20.60 -10.08 -32.23
CA VAL A 554 19.24 -10.07 -31.70
C VAL A 554 18.43 -11.12 -32.49
N PRO A 555 17.79 -12.11 -31.82
CA PRO A 555 17.05 -13.15 -32.50
C PRO A 555 15.72 -12.65 -33.08
N GLY A 556 15.19 -13.37 -34.07
CA GLY A 556 13.94 -13.02 -34.74
C GLY A 556 14.11 -11.92 -35.80
N THR A 557 13.06 -11.14 -36.03
CA THR A 557 13.12 -9.94 -36.89
C THR A 557 13.63 -8.75 -36.11
N TYR A 558 14.72 -8.15 -36.58
CA TYR A 558 15.36 -7.01 -35.92
C TYR A 558 15.65 -5.94 -37.01
N ASP A 559 14.88 -4.88 -36.99
CA ASP A 559 15.05 -3.77 -37.96
C ASP A 559 14.49 -2.45 -37.42
N HIS A 560 14.88 -1.32 -38.02
CA HIS A 560 14.49 0.05 -37.66
C HIS A 560 14.67 0.35 -36.16
N ASN A 561 15.76 -0.10 -35.55
CA ASN A 561 16.11 0.23 -34.16
C ASN A 561 17.36 1.13 -34.15
N GLU A 562 17.41 2.06 -33.19
CA GLU A 562 18.67 2.73 -32.86
C GLU A 562 19.32 2.02 -31.67
N ASN A 563 20.43 1.33 -31.96
CA ASN A 563 21.25 0.64 -30.97
C ASN A 563 22.58 1.41 -30.82
N GLY A 564 22.69 2.21 -29.77
CA GLY A 564 23.85 3.07 -29.52
C GLY A 564 25.19 2.31 -29.54
N TYR A 565 25.17 1.05 -29.08
CA TYR A 565 26.36 0.20 -29.13
C TYR A 565 26.81 -0.11 -30.56
N GLU A 566 25.89 -0.36 -31.48
CA GLU A 566 26.19 -0.65 -32.89
C GLU A 566 26.53 0.63 -33.66
N SER A 567 25.81 1.72 -33.41
CA SER A 567 26.02 3.02 -34.08
C SER A 567 27.17 3.84 -33.51
N GLY A 568 27.64 3.50 -32.32
CA GLY A 568 28.66 4.26 -31.58
C GLY A 568 28.15 5.56 -30.96
N ARG A 569 26.83 5.74 -30.84
CA ARG A 569 26.18 6.96 -30.30
C ARG A 569 25.81 6.80 -28.84
N ASP A 570 25.91 7.87 -28.10
CA ASP A 570 25.19 8.03 -26.83
C ASP A 570 23.74 8.44 -27.15
N VAL A 571 22.81 7.49 -26.98
CA VAL A 571 21.41 7.72 -27.35
C VAL A 571 20.73 8.82 -26.51
N SER A 572 21.26 9.16 -25.33
CA SER A 572 20.73 10.27 -24.53
C SER A 572 20.78 11.61 -25.24
N THR A 573 21.75 11.79 -26.17
CA THR A 573 21.92 12.99 -26.96
C THR A 573 20.91 13.17 -28.10
N LEU A 574 20.11 12.13 -28.36
CA LEU A 574 19.12 12.11 -29.45
C LEU A 574 17.77 12.74 -29.06
N PHE A 575 17.61 13.13 -27.81
CA PHE A 575 16.36 13.65 -27.24
C PHE A 575 16.50 15.11 -26.86
N ILE A 576 15.35 15.80 -26.73
CA ILE A 576 15.29 17.24 -26.42
C ILE A 576 15.94 17.52 -25.05
N ASP A 577 15.49 16.88 -23.98
CA ASP A 577 16.03 17.11 -22.63
C ASP A 577 15.73 15.95 -21.66
N VAL A 578 16.55 14.92 -21.70
CA VAL A 578 16.41 13.74 -20.84
C VAL A 578 16.47 14.11 -19.34
N ALA A 579 17.23 15.14 -18.99
CA ALA A 579 17.38 15.56 -17.58
C ALA A 579 16.07 16.13 -17.01
N ASN A 580 15.26 16.77 -17.85
CA ASN A 580 13.94 17.27 -17.50
C ASN A 580 12.79 16.38 -18.00
N LEU A 581 13.11 15.09 -18.28
CA LEU A 581 12.16 14.05 -18.67
C LEU A 581 11.46 14.30 -20.02
N ASP A 582 12.07 15.11 -20.92
CA ASP A 582 11.61 15.26 -22.29
C ASP A 582 12.34 14.28 -23.21
N PHE A 583 11.69 13.14 -23.43
CA PHE A 583 12.19 12.04 -24.25
C PHE A 583 11.69 12.10 -25.70
N ARG A 584 11.20 13.24 -26.16
CA ARG A 584 10.89 13.44 -27.58
C ARG A 584 12.20 13.57 -28.36
N PRO A 585 12.29 13.02 -29.57
CA PRO A 585 13.46 13.23 -30.43
C PRO A 585 13.76 14.73 -30.64
N ASN A 586 15.03 15.13 -30.66
CA ASN A 586 15.39 16.47 -31.07
C ASN A 586 15.23 16.62 -32.60
N PRO A 587 15.10 17.84 -33.13
CA PRO A 587 14.75 18.06 -34.54
C PRO A 587 15.77 17.48 -35.54
N ASP A 588 17.02 17.36 -35.16
CA ASP A 588 18.10 16.83 -36.00
C ASP A 588 18.45 15.38 -35.67
N SER A 589 17.61 14.71 -34.87
CA SER A 589 17.83 13.35 -34.43
C SER A 589 17.68 12.35 -35.58
N VAL A 590 18.56 11.38 -35.60
CA VAL A 590 18.46 10.20 -36.50
C VAL A 590 17.23 9.34 -36.21
N LEU A 591 16.48 9.63 -35.18
CA LEU A 591 15.24 8.93 -34.80
C LEU A 591 14.04 9.43 -35.61
N VAL A 592 14.07 10.68 -36.06
CA VAL A 592 12.95 11.35 -36.75
C VAL A 592 12.68 10.68 -38.10
N ASP A 593 11.44 10.31 -38.38
CA ASP A 593 10.98 9.66 -39.61
C ASP A 593 11.76 8.37 -39.99
N ALA A 594 12.46 7.75 -39.06
CA ALA A 594 13.36 6.63 -39.29
C ALA A 594 12.76 5.24 -38.92
N GLY A 595 11.57 5.22 -38.33
CA GLY A 595 10.86 4.01 -38.00
C GLY A 595 10.04 3.45 -39.16
N THR A 596 9.44 2.30 -38.93
CA THR A 596 8.52 1.67 -39.90
C THR A 596 7.10 1.63 -39.35
N VAL A 597 6.11 1.74 -40.24
CA VAL A 597 4.69 1.69 -39.86
C VAL A 597 4.33 0.33 -39.28
N ILE A 598 3.74 0.32 -38.07
CA ILE A 598 3.22 -0.88 -37.41
C ILE A 598 1.72 -0.66 -37.17
N THR A 599 0.89 -1.29 -38.02
CA THR A 599 -0.56 -1.12 -37.98
C THR A 599 -1.13 -1.40 -36.58
N GLY A 600 -1.96 -0.51 -36.07
CA GLY A 600 -2.57 -0.56 -34.75
C GLY A 600 -1.65 -0.08 -33.60
N ILE A 601 -0.41 0.33 -33.90
CA ILE A 601 0.57 0.80 -32.89
C ILE A 601 1.09 2.19 -33.23
N THR A 602 1.52 2.41 -34.49
CA THR A 602 2.09 3.69 -34.93
C THR A 602 1.16 4.46 -35.86
N ASP A 603 -0.14 4.17 -35.91
CA ASP A 603 -1.08 4.76 -36.89
C ASP A 603 -1.23 6.29 -36.76
N SER A 604 -0.83 6.87 -35.64
CA SER A 604 -0.95 8.32 -35.34
C SER A 604 0.39 9.05 -35.41
N TYR A 605 1.37 8.52 -36.16
CA TYR A 605 2.66 9.20 -36.30
C TYR A 605 2.55 10.54 -37.05
N SER A 606 3.53 11.42 -36.80
CA SER A 606 3.70 12.70 -37.46
C SER A 606 4.89 12.64 -38.42
N GLY A 607 4.83 13.34 -39.55
CA GLY A 607 5.94 13.34 -40.52
C GLY A 607 5.76 12.35 -41.67
N SER A 608 6.84 11.85 -42.25
CA SER A 608 6.87 10.96 -43.41
C SER A 608 6.86 9.48 -43.04
N ALA A 609 7.29 9.14 -41.80
CA ALA A 609 7.27 7.81 -41.19
C ALA A 609 7.23 7.97 -39.66
N PRO A 610 6.90 6.91 -38.91
CA PRO A 610 7.01 6.95 -37.44
C PRO A 610 8.45 7.20 -36.98
N ASP A 611 8.60 7.86 -35.84
CA ASP A 611 9.89 7.99 -35.22
C ASP A 611 10.33 6.69 -34.50
N ILE A 612 11.62 6.54 -34.32
CA ILE A 612 12.18 5.51 -33.48
C ILE A 612 12.12 5.94 -32.02
N GLY A 613 11.49 5.11 -31.16
CA GLY A 613 11.34 5.40 -29.73
C GLY A 613 9.88 5.57 -29.31
N ALA A 614 9.69 6.07 -28.08
CA ALA A 614 8.37 6.09 -27.43
C ALA A 614 7.57 7.37 -27.73
N TYR A 615 8.19 8.39 -28.29
CA TYR A 615 7.57 9.69 -28.63
C TYR A 615 7.88 10.09 -30.06
N GLU A 616 6.99 10.87 -30.63
CA GLU A 616 7.15 11.49 -31.93
C GLU A 616 7.74 12.90 -31.80
N TYR A 617 8.63 13.28 -32.72
CA TYR A 617 9.11 14.66 -32.85
C TYR A 617 7.93 15.60 -33.12
N GLY A 618 7.85 16.68 -32.36
CA GLY A 618 6.75 17.65 -32.49
C GLY A 618 5.38 17.14 -32.02
N GLY A 619 5.31 15.91 -31.57
CA GLY A 619 4.09 15.34 -30.98
C GLY A 619 3.86 15.76 -29.53
N ASP A 620 2.68 15.45 -29.03
CA ASP A 620 2.34 15.66 -27.62
C ASP A 620 3.11 14.70 -26.71
N MET A 621 3.60 15.23 -25.59
CA MET A 621 4.25 14.41 -24.57
C MET A 621 3.20 13.82 -23.63
N TRP A 622 2.99 12.50 -23.73
CA TRP A 622 2.20 11.79 -22.73
C TRP A 622 2.99 11.62 -21.42
N SER A 623 2.31 11.61 -20.31
CA SER A 623 2.89 11.34 -18.98
C SER A 623 2.30 10.09 -18.36
N ALA A 624 3.05 9.48 -17.45
CA ALA A 624 2.64 8.28 -16.73
C ALA A 624 2.42 8.59 -15.23
N GLY A 625 1.62 7.76 -14.57
CA GLY A 625 1.30 7.86 -13.16
C GLY A 625 -0.07 8.48 -12.90
N ILE A 626 -0.31 8.82 -11.64
CA ILE A 626 -1.54 9.46 -11.19
C ILE A 626 -1.68 10.88 -11.76
N ASP A 627 -2.91 11.31 -11.99
CA ASP A 627 -3.27 12.66 -12.49
C ASP A 627 -3.70 13.63 -11.38
N TRP A 628 -3.45 13.27 -10.12
CA TRP A 628 -3.78 14.05 -8.93
C TRP A 628 -2.60 14.11 -7.95
N ASN A 629 -2.60 15.11 -7.09
CA ASN A 629 -1.58 15.25 -6.06
C ASN A 629 -2.07 14.65 -4.74
N VAL A 630 -1.21 13.81 -4.12
CA VAL A 630 -1.54 13.05 -2.90
C VAL A 630 -1.83 13.97 -1.72
N GLU A 631 -1.00 15.00 -1.55
CA GLU A 631 -1.12 15.95 -0.43
C GLU A 631 -2.37 16.80 -0.55
N THR A 632 -2.69 17.25 -1.76
CA THR A 632 -3.92 18.03 -2.00
C THR A 632 -5.16 17.19 -1.77
N LYS A 633 -5.12 15.90 -2.10
CA LYS A 633 -6.30 15.02 -2.05
C LYS A 633 -6.55 14.46 -0.66
N PHE A 634 -5.49 14.04 0.04
CA PHE A 634 -5.57 13.33 1.32
C PHE A 634 -4.84 14.03 2.48
N GLY A 635 -4.26 15.21 2.24
CA GLY A 635 -3.39 15.91 3.19
C GLY A 635 -1.93 15.48 3.10
N SER A 636 -1.02 16.34 3.57
CA SER A 636 0.44 16.18 3.46
C SER A 636 0.97 14.99 4.24
N ALA A 637 0.41 14.74 5.41
CA ALA A 637 0.63 13.54 6.20
C ALA A 637 -0.56 13.29 7.10
N TRP A 638 -0.72 12.04 7.55
CA TRP A 638 -1.68 11.70 8.60
C TRP A 638 -1.42 12.47 9.89
N ILE A 639 -0.15 12.76 10.17
CA ILE A 639 0.34 13.41 11.38
C ILE A 639 -0.10 14.87 11.47
N ASP A 640 -0.14 15.57 10.34
CA ASP A 640 -0.46 17.01 10.28
C ASP A 640 -1.95 17.31 10.44
N TYR A 641 -2.79 16.29 10.43
CA TYR A 641 -4.21 16.47 10.72
C TYR A 641 -4.44 16.42 12.23
N VAL A 642 -3.99 17.45 12.92
CA VAL A 642 -4.65 17.86 14.16
C VAL A 642 -6.05 18.28 13.73
N ASN A 643 -7.06 17.50 14.10
CA ASN A 643 -8.44 17.94 13.94
C ASN A 643 -8.50 19.35 14.55
N PRO A 644 -8.76 20.42 13.80
CA PRO A 644 -8.85 21.72 14.42
C PRO A 644 -9.84 21.58 15.59
N ALA A 645 -9.47 22.10 16.73
CA ALA A 645 -10.34 22.03 17.90
C ALA A 645 -11.76 22.43 17.47
N PRO A 646 -12.79 21.69 17.90
CA PRO A 646 -14.16 22.00 17.54
C PRO A 646 -14.43 23.48 17.77
N GLN A 647 -15.01 24.14 16.78
CA GLN A 647 -15.34 25.55 16.85
C GLN A 647 -16.85 25.73 17.10
N ILE A 648 -17.19 26.66 17.92
CA ILE A 648 -18.58 27.12 18.05
C ILE A 648 -18.87 28.05 16.86
N ASP A 649 -19.70 27.60 15.94
CA ASP A 649 -20.13 28.37 14.76
C ASP A 649 -21.05 29.53 15.14
N SER A 650 -21.94 29.29 16.10
CA SER A 650 -22.89 30.32 16.57
C SER A 650 -23.42 29.99 17.96
N ILE A 651 -23.85 31.04 18.64
CA ILE A 651 -24.57 30.95 19.90
C ILE A 651 -25.90 31.71 19.76
N VAL A 652 -26.97 31.06 20.15
CA VAL A 652 -28.31 31.69 20.17
C VAL A 652 -28.86 31.64 21.60
N VAL A 653 -29.12 32.80 22.19
CA VAL A 653 -29.71 32.88 23.51
C VAL A 653 -31.24 32.82 23.38
N ALA A 654 -31.90 32.02 24.21
CA ALA A 654 -33.35 31.94 24.23
C ALA A 654 -34.01 33.26 24.69
N ASN A 655 -35.13 33.61 24.09
CA ASN A 655 -35.81 34.87 24.38
C ASN A 655 -36.21 35.06 25.86
N ASN A 656 -36.29 34.00 26.63
CA ASN A 656 -36.60 34.02 28.05
C ASN A 656 -35.33 34.12 28.94
N ASN A 657 -34.16 34.22 28.35
CA ASN A 657 -32.85 34.32 29.03
C ASN A 657 -32.58 33.18 30.04
N THR A 658 -33.04 31.96 29.79
CA THR A 658 -32.85 30.81 30.66
C THR A 658 -31.93 29.73 30.06
N SER A 659 -31.65 29.84 28.76
CA SER A 659 -30.78 28.90 28.07
C SER A 659 -30.13 29.54 26.84
N LEU A 660 -29.06 28.93 26.36
CA LEU A 660 -28.47 29.22 25.06
C LEU A 660 -28.25 27.92 24.27
N GLN A 661 -28.22 28.04 22.95
CA GLN A 661 -27.85 26.98 22.05
C GLN A 661 -26.46 27.29 21.47
N ALA A 662 -25.49 26.42 21.69
CA ALA A 662 -24.21 26.44 21.05
C ALA A 662 -24.17 25.46 19.88
N TYR A 663 -23.92 25.97 18.68
CA TYR A 663 -23.82 25.20 17.44
C TYR A 663 -22.35 24.98 17.13
N PHE A 664 -21.90 23.72 17.12
CA PHE A 664 -20.53 23.36 16.75
C PHE A 664 -20.44 22.97 15.29
N ASN A 665 -19.29 23.25 14.67
CA ASN A 665 -18.99 22.85 13.29
C ASN A 665 -18.86 21.33 13.13
N GLU A 666 -18.66 20.61 14.23
CA GLU A 666 -18.52 19.14 14.26
C GLU A 666 -19.05 18.57 15.59
N SER A 667 -19.09 17.23 15.68
CA SER A 667 -19.47 16.55 16.92
C SER A 667 -18.37 16.69 17.97
N VAL A 668 -18.73 17.05 19.19
CA VAL A 668 -17.81 17.28 20.30
C VAL A 668 -18.04 16.23 21.40
N PHE A 669 -16.95 15.75 22.01
CA PHE A 669 -16.96 14.73 23.03
C PHE A 669 -15.96 15.09 24.14
N ASN A 670 -16.17 14.58 25.35
CA ASN A 670 -15.29 14.85 26.49
C ASN A 670 -14.04 13.95 26.55
N SER A 671 -13.88 13.01 25.60
CA SER A 671 -12.73 12.11 25.52
C SER A 671 -12.15 12.03 24.10
N ILE A 672 -10.87 11.72 24.01
CA ILE A 672 -10.13 11.57 22.75
C ILE A 672 -10.76 10.48 21.84
N GLU A 673 -11.47 9.52 22.41
CA GLU A 673 -12.07 8.39 21.70
C GLU A 673 -13.55 8.58 21.34
N ASN A 674 -14.11 9.76 21.51
CA ASN A 674 -15.49 10.05 21.16
C ASN A 674 -16.52 9.17 21.88
N GLN A 675 -16.24 8.72 23.10
CA GLN A 675 -17.05 7.72 23.80
C GLN A 675 -18.02 8.30 24.82
N SER A 676 -17.81 9.53 25.25
CA SER A 676 -18.65 10.18 26.23
C SER A 676 -19.19 11.52 25.74
N ASN A 677 -20.47 11.77 25.92
CA ASN A 677 -21.08 13.06 25.61
C ASN A 677 -20.53 14.15 26.54
N LEU A 678 -20.54 15.39 26.08
CA LEU A 678 -20.22 16.52 26.94
C LEU A 678 -21.22 16.61 28.09
N GLU A 679 -20.70 16.98 29.25
CA GLU A 679 -21.45 17.26 30.47
C GLU A 679 -21.51 18.78 30.75
N ALA A 680 -22.35 19.21 31.66
CA ALA A 680 -22.47 20.62 32.01
C ALA A 680 -21.14 21.21 32.53
N SER A 681 -20.31 20.38 33.17
CA SER A 681 -18.98 20.75 33.67
C SER A 681 -17.95 21.05 32.59
N ASP A 682 -18.20 20.62 31.34
CA ASP A 682 -17.30 20.86 30.21
C ASP A 682 -17.49 22.27 29.61
N PHE A 683 -18.48 23.01 30.09
CA PHE A 683 -18.80 24.36 29.63
C PHE A 683 -18.58 25.41 30.73
N ALA A 684 -17.95 26.50 30.35
CA ALA A 684 -17.82 27.68 31.19
C ALA A 684 -18.57 28.84 30.52
N LEU A 685 -19.66 29.27 31.12
CA LEU A 685 -20.42 30.44 30.71
C LEU A 685 -19.87 31.72 31.31
N SER A 686 -19.88 32.79 30.54
CA SER A 686 -19.55 34.12 31.02
C SER A 686 -20.59 35.14 30.49
N ILE A 687 -20.84 36.21 31.26
CA ILE A 687 -21.66 37.34 30.84
C ILE A 687 -20.81 38.61 31.03
N SER A 688 -20.90 39.51 30.08
CA SER A 688 -20.22 40.80 30.14
C SER A 688 -21.15 41.92 29.72
N GLY A 689 -21.12 43.05 30.40
CA GLY A 689 -22.02 44.17 30.23
C GLY A 689 -23.35 44.00 30.99
N GLY A 690 -24.12 45.07 31.10
CA GLY A 690 -25.40 45.06 31.75
C GLY A 690 -25.33 44.94 33.31
N THR A 691 -26.54 44.71 33.91
CA THR A 691 -26.67 44.58 35.37
C THR A 691 -26.94 43.15 35.83
N ALA A 692 -27.24 42.24 34.91
CA ALA A 692 -27.46 40.83 35.20
C ALA A 692 -26.15 40.09 35.39
N THR A 693 -26.14 39.09 36.27
CA THR A 693 -24.99 38.24 36.56
C THR A 693 -25.40 36.77 36.45
N LEU A 694 -24.49 35.91 36.03
CA LEU A 694 -24.67 34.47 36.10
C LEU A 694 -24.63 33.96 37.53
N ALA A 695 -25.61 33.12 37.89
CA ALA A 695 -25.62 32.47 39.21
C ALA A 695 -24.50 31.42 39.33
N SER A 696 -24.07 30.85 38.23
CA SER A 696 -22.96 29.90 38.09
C SER A 696 -22.35 30.00 36.70
N ALA A 697 -21.01 29.87 36.60
CA ALA A 697 -20.33 29.74 35.33
C ALA A 697 -20.59 28.37 34.68
N THR A 698 -20.89 27.33 35.47
CA THR A 698 -21.27 26.00 34.92
C THR A 698 -22.77 25.98 34.62
N PRO A 699 -23.22 25.53 33.43
CA PRO A 699 -24.61 25.35 33.13
C PRO A 699 -25.34 24.48 34.14
N THR A 700 -26.61 24.78 34.41
CA THR A 700 -27.44 24.00 35.33
C THR A 700 -27.97 22.70 34.72
N ALA A 701 -28.02 22.63 33.40
CA ALA A 701 -28.39 21.44 32.63
C ALA A 701 -27.84 21.57 31.20
N ILE A 702 -27.65 20.42 30.56
CA ILE A 702 -27.25 20.29 29.16
C ILE A 702 -28.16 19.28 28.45
N THR A 703 -28.52 19.59 27.20
CA THR A 703 -29.13 18.62 26.27
C THR A 703 -28.47 18.75 24.90
N GLN A 704 -28.28 17.63 24.25
CA GLN A 704 -27.63 17.54 22.95
C GLN A 704 -28.62 17.12 21.86
N ASN A 705 -28.55 17.77 20.71
CA ASN A 705 -29.22 17.33 19.49
C ASN A 705 -28.26 17.52 18.29
N GLY A 706 -27.63 16.43 17.86
CA GLY A 706 -26.55 16.50 16.87
C GLY A 706 -25.36 17.34 17.38
N ASN A 707 -24.95 18.33 16.60
CA ASN A 707 -23.85 19.25 16.95
C ASN A 707 -24.36 20.47 17.75
N THR A 708 -25.61 20.49 18.21
CA THR A 708 -26.21 21.58 18.95
C THR A 708 -26.35 21.18 20.41
N TYR A 709 -25.82 22.00 21.28
CA TYR A 709 -25.90 21.84 22.73
C TYR A 709 -26.78 22.97 23.30
N THR A 710 -27.85 22.60 23.99
CA THR A 710 -28.67 23.56 24.74
C THR A 710 -28.20 23.56 26.20
N LEU A 711 -27.68 24.69 26.63
CA LEU A 711 -27.14 24.93 27.96
C LEU A 711 -28.09 25.79 28.76
N SER A 712 -28.60 25.27 29.86
CA SER A 712 -29.48 26.03 30.77
C SER A 712 -28.68 26.78 31.82
N PHE A 713 -29.12 27.97 32.19
CA PHE A 713 -28.48 28.79 33.22
C PHE A 713 -29.48 29.64 33.96
N ASN A 714 -29.05 30.15 35.12
CA ASN A 714 -29.83 31.11 35.92
C ASN A 714 -29.13 32.44 35.94
N LEU A 715 -29.90 33.52 35.79
CA LEU A 715 -29.44 34.89 35.96
C LEU A 715 -29.95 35.47 37.29
N SER A 716 -29.10 36.34 37.89
CA SER A 716 -29.48 37.22 38.99
C SER A 716 -29.48 38.65 38.47
N GLY A 717 -30.48 39.45 38.85
CA GLY A 717 -30.72 40.76 38.30
C GLY A 717 -31.63 40.75 37.07
N THR A 718 -31.92 41.93 36.52
CA THR A 718 -32.80 42.09 35.36
C THR A 718 -31.92 42.16 34.11
N PRO A 719 -32.15 41.26 33.11
CA PRO A 719 -31.49 41.37 31.82
C PRO A 719 -31.91 42.68 31.11
N ASP A 720 -30.93 43.39 30.57
CA ASP A 720 -31.09 44.73 29.97
C ASP A 720 -30.59 44.81 28.53
N GLY A 721 -30.28 43.63 27.91
CA GLY A 721 -29.82 43.51 26.54
C GLY A 721 -30.52 42.43 25.73
#